data_af0b7d2ba1cca2703a6938d58720cb31
#
_entry.id   af0b7d2ba1cca2703a6938d58720cb31
#
_cell.length_a   1.000
_cell.length_b   1.000
_cell.length_c   1.000
_cell.angle_alpha   90.00
_cell.angle_beta   90.00
_cell.angle_gamma   90.00
#
_symmetry.space_group_name_H-M   'P 1'
#
loop_
_entity.id
_entity.type
_entity.pdbx_description
1 polymer ?
#
loop_
_entity_poly.entity_id
_entity_poly.type
_entity_poly.pdbx_seq_one_letter_code
_entity_poly.pdbx_strand_id
1 'polypeptide(L)'
;MPKKHSEILNKESKEEAFNLLKKAIEFYADENYKNAIDNLSLAHKIFLAHKDIEKVSMCLSLNGLMKYIEKAETYYKSLLLLEDSKFLAESTGEKTVLAVNKFAFGQIYFMENKFNEALFYLSYASASLKEIPVLQAKAFEILALIYIKMQNTKMAYESLEKAYVIAKDNVPEKLFIEIKELSQNFINSNSGIDIGVQKQTVKISPEKEQNATLLLALSEIARTVNAQANLDKLLMTIAEQTKMVLNADRCSVFLYDKEKNELWSKVALGIDESEEIRFSADKGFAGYAVKTGETIRIQDAYNDERFNKEIDKHTGYRTYNLLCMPMRNIKFEIIGAFQVLNKKDGDFTDADEDILLAIGTNAGIAIENNLLFNIQQKMIDEQKNLFEGFIDTLAASIDARDKITLGHSNRVKLYYELISKQMGLNKDITEIVAKAAMLHDIGKIGIRDAVLQKKGSLTKEEYDHIKEHVKITYDILCKTNLNSSFAEIAEIAASHHEKYDGTGYFRGLKGDEIPLGGRILAVSDVFDAITSVRHYRDRMPMKDALSIMIDGKNKHFDGKIVDAFLSIPCDVIMNVLISEFDSVLKEKDKKLLETLSLKQFAQILQQDDLSSKEKKIVDVFNSYYIRPQEIKVD
;
A
#
# COMPACT_ATOMS: atom_id res chain seq x y z
N MET A 1 -35.79 -13.16 -11.58
CA MET A 1 -34.96 -14.36 -11.88
C MET A 1 -33.77 -14.60 -10.94
N PRO A 2 -33.60 -13.93 -9.80
CA PRO A 2 -32.47 -14.20 -8.88
C PRO A 2 -32.60 -15.46 -8.02
N LYS A 3 -33.83 -15.93 -7.71
CA LYS A 3 -34.02 -17.09 -6.82
C LYS A 3 -33.68 -18.45 -7.47
N LYS A 4 -33.76 -18.60 -8.79
CA LYS A 4 -33.38 -19.85 -9.46
C LYS A 4 -31.88 -20.05 -9.58
N HIS A 5 -31.06 -18.98 -9.60
CA HIS A 5 -29.61 -19.08 -9.65
C HIS A 5 -29.01 -19.49 -8.28
N SER A 6 -29.62 -19.05 -7.16
CA SER A 6 -29.14 -19.42 -5.81
C SER A 6 -29.48 -20.87 -5.43
N GLU A 7 -30.55 -21.46 -6.01
CA GLU A 7 -30.92 -22.85 -5.74
C GLU A 7 -30.08 -23.86 -6.54
N ILE A 8 -29.53 -23.49 -7.70
CA ILE A 8 -28.63 -24.33 -8.49
C ILE A 8 -27.25 -24.37 -7.85
N LEU A 9 -26.73 -23.25 -7.35
CA LEU A 9 -25.42 -23.17 -6.68
C LEU A 9 -25.36 -23.90 -5.33
N ASN A 10 -26.49 -24.10 -4.66
CA ASN A 10 -26.57 -24.89 -3.42
C ASN A 10 -26.59 -26.40 -3.63
N LYS A 11 -26.61 -26.90 -4.86
CA LYS A 11 -26.56 -28.33 -5.19
C LYS A 11 -25.17 -28.83 -5.57
N GLU A 12 -24.26 -27.92 -5.94
CA GLU A 12 -22.89 -28.29 -6.26
C GLU A 12 -22.10 -28.52 -4.97
N SER A 13 -21.40 -29.64 -4.89
CA SER A 13 -20.73 -30.04 -3.65
C SER A 13 -19.43 -29.25 -3.46
N LYS A 14 -19.06 -29.00 -2.18
CA LYS A 14 -17.76 -28.42 -1.85
C LYS A 14 -16.60 -29.25 -2.45
N GLU A 15 -16.79 -30.56 -2.59
CA GLU A 15 -15.85 -31.48 -3.20
C GLU A 15 -15.64 -31.19 -4.71
N GLU A 16 -16.70 -30.82 -5.42
CA GLU A 16 -16.63 -30.41 -6.82
C GLU A 16 -15.80 -29.13 -6.99
N ALA A 17 -15.97 -28.14 -6.09
CA ALA A 17 -15.16 -26.94 -6.07
C ALA A 17 -13.67 -27.22 -5.81
N PHE A 18 -13.33 -28.19 -4.95
CA PHE A 18 -11.96 -28.63 -4.75
C PHE A 18 -11.36 -29.27 -6.02
N ASN A 19 -12.14 -30.08 -6.70
CA ASN A 19 -11.70 -30.68 -7.97
C ASN A 19 -11.48 -29.65 -9.06
N LEU A 20 -12.32 -28.61 -9.12
CA LEU A 20 -12.15 -27.48 -10.04
C LEU A 20 -10.90 -26.67 -9.73
N LEU A 21 -10.64 -26.37 -8.44
CA LEU A 21 -9.42 -25.69 -8.02
C LEU A 21 -8.15 -26.49 -8.38
N LYS A 22 -8.18 -27.80 -8.14
CA LYS A 22 -7.07 -28.70 -8.48
C LYS A 22 -6.81 -28.71 -10.00
N LYS A 23 -7.87 -28.90 -10.81
CA LYS A 23 -7.78 -28.84 -12.27
C LYS A 23 -7.26 -27.49 -12.77
N ALA A 24 -7.65 -26.38 -12.14
CA ALA A 24 -7.15 -25.06 -12.50
C ALA A 24 -5.63 -24.94 -12.28
N ILE A 25 -5.09 -25.53 -11.21
CA ILE A 25 -3.64 -25.57 -10.94
C ILE A 25 -2.93 -26.47 -11.97
N GLU A 26 -3.53 -27.59 -12.37
CA GLU A 26 -3.02 -28.45 -13.43
C GLU A 26 -3.01 -27.71 -14.78
N PHE A 27 -4.10 -27.04 -15.16
CA PHE A 27 -4.16 -26.20 -16.37
C PHE A 27 -3.15 -25.04 -16.34
N TYR A 28 -2.88 -24.48 -15.17
CA TYR A 28 -1.82 -23.47 -15.02
C TYR A 28 -0.44 -24.06 -15.36
N ALA A 29 -0.11 -25.26 -14.88
CA ALA A 29 1.14 -25.94 -15.20
C ALA A 29 1.26 -26.30 -16.69
N ASP A 30 0.13 -26.57 -17.36
CA ASP A 30 0.06 -26.84 -18.79
C ASP A 30 -0.03 -25.57 -19.65
N GLU A 31 0.09 -24.38 -19.03
CA GLU A 31 -0.07 -23.06 -19.69
C GLU A 31 -1.43 -22.87 -20.38
N ASN A 32 -2.44 -23.58 -19.95
CA ASN A 32 -3.81 -23.45 -20.44
C ASN A 32 -4.61 -22.49 -19.56
N TYR A 33 -4.20 -21.22 -19.55
CA TYR A 33 -4.69 -20.21 -18.60
C TYR A 33 -6.17 -19.91 -18.75
N LYS A 34 -6.72 -19.99 -19.97
CA LYS A 34 -8.15 -19.78 -20.21
C LYS A 34 -9.01 -20.78 -19.45
N ASN A 35 -8.70 -22.07 -19.59
CA ASN A 35 -9.41 -23.12 -18.87
C ASN A 35 -9.17 -23.04 -17.36
N ALA A 36 -7.98 -22.60 -16.94
CA ALA A 36 -7.68 -22.35 -15.53
C ALA A 36 -8.58 -21.24 -14.96
N ILE A 37 -8.73 -20.11 -15.66
CA ILE A 37 -9.59 -18.99 -15.26
C ILE A 37 -11.05 -19.42 -15.13
N ASP A 38 -11.55 -20.18 -16.09
CA ASP A 38 -12.94 -20.66 -16.09
C ASP A 38 -13.21 -21.57 -14.87
N ASN A 39 -12.31 -22.52 -14.60
CA ASN A 39 -12.41 -23.41 -13.44
C ASN A 39 -12.30 -22.65 -12.11
N LEU A 40 -11.37 -21.68 -12.00
CA LEU A 40 -11.24 -20.84 -10.80
C LEU A 40 -12.48 -19.98 -10.56
N SER A 41 -13.05 -19.43 -11.62
CA SER A 41 -14.25 -18.60 -11.53
C SER A 41 -15.47 -19.39 -11.05
N LEU A 42 -15.57 -20.65 -11.45
CA LEU A 42 -16.64 -21.54 -10.98
C LEU A 42 -16.38 -22.01 -9.56
N ALA A 43 -15.18 -22.47 -9.24
CA ALA A 43 -14.78 -22.87 -7.88
C ALA A 43 -14.99 -21.72 -6.87
N HIS A 44 -14.60 -20.50 -7.23
CA HIS A 44 -14.79 -19.30 -6.42
C HIS A 44 -16.27 -19.09 -6.03
N LYS A 45 -17.20 -19.20 -6.99
CA LYS A 45 -18.64 -19.04 -6.74
C LYS A 45 -19.17 -20.09 -5.75
N ILE A 46 -18.73 -21.35 -5.91
CA ILE A 46 -19.15 -22.44 -5.03
C ILE A 46 -18.58 -22.25 -3.62
N PHE A 47 -17.26 -21.95 -3.48
CA PHE A 47 -16.65 -21.70 -2.19
C PHE A 47 -17.26 -20.49 -1.48
N LEU A 48 -17.60 -19.43 -2.22
CA LEU A 48 -18.27 -18.24 -1.68
C LEU A 48 -19.66 -18.60 -1.13
N ALA A 49 -20.43 -19.43 -1.85
CA ALA A 49 -21.73 -19.92 -1.39
C ALA A 49 -21.61 -20.75 -0.10
N HIS A 50 -20.54 -21.50 0.04
CA HIS A 50 -20.22 -22.31 1.23
C HIS A 50 -19.48 -21.54 2.34
N LYS A 51 -19.21 -20.22 2.16
CA LYS A 51 -18.48 -19.36 3.09
C LYS A 51 -17.06 -19.87 3.44
N ASP A 52 -16.41 -20.54 2.50
CA ASP A 52 -15.04 -21.03 2.64
C ASP A 52 -14.05 -19.93 2.23
N ILE A 53 -13.76 -19.04 3.17
CA ILE A 53 -12.95 -17.84 2.93
C ILE A 53 -11.53 -18.19 2.47
N GLU A 54 -10.95 -19.26 2.99
CA GLU A 54 -9.62 -19.74 2.60
C GLU A 54 -9.54 -20.05 1.11
N LYS A 55 -10.47 -20.85 0.62
CA LYS A 55 -10.50 -21.28 -0.78
C LYS A 55 -10.96 -20.17 -1.71
N VAL A 56 -11.83 -19.28 -1.24
CA VAL A 56 -12.18 -18.03 -1.94
C VAL A 56 -10.92 -17.19 -2.18
N SER A 57 -10.10 -16.97 -1.14
CA SER A 57 -8.84 -16.22 -1.26
C SER A 57 -7.87 -16.89 -2.25
N MET A 58 -7.69 -18.21 -2.18
CA MET A 58 -6.84 -18.94 -3.14
C MET A 58 -7.31 -18.78 -4.57
N CYS A 59 -8.62 -18.91 -4.83
CA CYS A 59 -9.20 -18.73 -6.15
C CYS A 59 -8.99 -17.31 -6.69
N LEU A 60 -9.16 -16.29 -5.84
CA LEU A 60 -8.93 -14.89 -6.23
C LEU A 60 -7.46 -14.63 -6.57
N SER A 61 -6.53 -15.13 -5.75
CA SER A 61 -5.10 -14.98 -5.99
C SER A 61 -4.68 -15.58 -7.34
N LEU A 62 -5.06 -16.82 -7.59
CA LEU A 62 -4.71 -17.52 -8.83
C LEU A 62 -5.42 -16.91 -10.04
N ASN A 63 -6.68 -16.49 -9.88
CA ASN A 63 -7.45 -15.85 -10.97
C ASN A 63 -6.83 -14.51 -11.38
N GLY A 64 -6.42 -13.68 -10.40
CA GLY A 64 -5.71 -12.43 -10.67
C GLY A 64 -4.40 -12.65 -11.44
N LEU A 65 -3.61 -13.65 -11.03
CA LEU A 65 -2.38 -14.03 -11.73
C LEU A 65 -2.65 -14.48 -13.17
N MET A 66 -3.57 -15.43 -13.38
CA MET A 66 -3.82 -16.02 -14.68
C MET A 66 -4.43 -15.03 -15.66
N LYS A 67 -5.31 -14.15 -15.21
CA LYS A 67 -5.85 -13.06 -16.03
C LYS A 67 -4.76 -12.08 -16.45
N TYR A 68 -3.77 -11.84 -15.60
CA TYR A 68 -2.62 -11.03 -15.96
C TYR A 68 -1.77 -11.70 -17.03
N ILE A 69 -1.46 -12.99 -16.89
CA ILE A 69 -0.67 -13.75 -17.88
C ILE A 69 -1.37 -13.78 -19.25
N GLU A 70 -2.69 -14.01 -19.28
CA GLU A 70 -3.51 -14.00 -20.49
C GLU A 70 -3.74 -12.60 -21.09
N LYS A 71 -3.21 -11.55 -20.44
CA LYS A 71 -3.47 -10.14 -20.80
C LYS A 71 -4.95 -9.77 -20.82
N ALA A 72 -5.78 -10.52 -20.11
CA ALA A 72 -7.21 -10.26 -19.94
C ALA A 72 -7.47 -9.11 -18.95
N GLU A 73 -6.49 -8.83 -18.07
CA GLU A 73 -6.51 -7.72 -17.13
C GLU A 73 -5.18 -6.97 -17.13
N THR A 74 -5.25 -5.69 -16.77
CA THR A 74 -4.04 -4.85 -16.63
C THR A 74 -3.26 -5.20 -15.36
N TYR A 75 -1.98 -4.84 -15.31
CA TYR A 75 -1.12 -4.99 -14.14
C TYR A 75 -1.78 -4.50 -12.84
N TYR A 76 -2.34 -3.29 -12.85
CA TYR A 76 -2.98 -2.71 -11.67
C TYR A 76 -4.25 -3.43 -11.24
N LYS A 77 -5.10 -3.84 -12.18
CA LYS A 77 -6.31 -4.60 -11.83
C LYS A 77 -5.99 -5.96 -11.23
N SER A 78 -4.96 -6.61 -11.76
CA SER A 78 -4.50 -7.90 -11.21
C SER A 78 -3.91 -7.73 -9.81
N LEU A 79 -3.12 -6.67 -9.57
CA LEU A 79 -2.63 -6.37 -8.22
C LEU A 79 -3.77 -6.04 -7.23
N LEU A 80 -4.80 -5.32 -7.65
CA LEU A 80 -5.97 -5.05 -6.81
C LEU A 80 -6.67 -6.35 -6.40
N LEU A 81 -6.90 -7.27 -7.33
CA LEU A 81 -7.46 -8.60 -7.02
C LEU A 81 -6.58 -9.37 -6.02
N LEU A 82 -5.26 -9.24 -6.14
CA LEU A 82 -4.32 -9.88 -5.23
C LEU A 82 -4.31 -9.21 -3.85
N GLU A 83 -4.43 -7.89 -3.75
CA GLU A 83 -4.54 -7.19 -2.46
C GLU A 83 -5.85 -7.54 -1.75
N ASP A 84 -6.98 -7.61 -2.46
CA ASP A 84 -8.26 -8.07 -1.91
C ASP A 84 -8.14 -9.51 -1.38
N SER A 85 -7.49 -10.39 -2.15
CA SER A 85 -7.28 -11.76 -1.72
C SER A 85 -6.28 -11.89 -0.57
N LYS A 86 -5.29 -11.00 -0.47
CA LYS A 86 -4.33 -10.93 0.63
C LYS A 86 -5.01 -10.60 1.96
N PHE A 87 -5.90 -9.62 1.96
CA PHE A 87 -6.68 -9.29 3.15
C PHE A 87 -7.46 -10.52 3.66
N LEU A 88 -8.08 -11.28 2.76
CA LEU A 88 -8.76 -12.52 3.10
C LEU A 88 -7.77 -13.59 3.61
N ALA A 89 -6.62 -13.76 2.95
CA ALA A 89 -5.60 -14.72 3.34
C ALA A 89 -5.04 -14.43 4.75
N GLU A 90 -4.77 -13.18 5.06
CA GLU A 90 -4.29 -12.76 6.38
C GLU A 90 -5.34 -12.97 7.47
N SER A 91 -6.63 -12.79 7.15
CA SER A 91 -7.72 -13.01 8.10
C SER A 91 -7.92 -14.47 8.49
N THR A 92 -7.50 -15.41 7.65
CA THR A 92 -7.61 -16.86 7.94
C THR A 92 -6.50 -17.39 8.85
N GLY A 93 -5.34 -16.75 8.86
CA GLY A 93 -4.13 -17.21 9.55
C GLY A 93 -3.46 -18.45 8.91
N GLU A 94 -4.00 -18.99 7.81
CA GLU A 94 -3.52 -20.20 7.16
C GLU A 94 -2.33 -19.92 6.25
N LYS A 95 -1.18 -20.55 6.55
CA LYS A 95 0.08 -20.33 5.86
C LYS A 95 0.03 -20.67 4.37
N THR A 96 -0.67 -21.75 4.01
CA THR A 96 -0.79 -22.21 2.62
C THR A 96 -1.59 -21.20 1.78
N VAL A 97 -2.66 -20.62 2.34
CA VAL A 97 -3.48 -19.62 1.67
C VAL A 97 -2.66 -18.36 1.38
N LEU A 98 -1.93 -17.87 2.40
CA LEU A 98 -1.03 -16.72 2.25
C LEU A 98 0.11 -17.02 1.26
N ALA A 99 0.61 -18.25 1.22
CA ALA A 99 1.67 -18.64 0.30
C ALA A 99 1.21 -18.66 -1.17
N VAL A 100 -0.04 -19.07 -1.45
CA VAL A 100 -0.64 -18.99 -2.79
C VAL A 100 -0.77 -17.53 -3.23
N ASN A 101 -1.21 -16.66 -2.36
CA ASN A 101 -1.28 -15.23 -2.66
C ASN A 101 0.12 -14.64 -2.95
N LYS A 102 1.10 -14.94 -2.10
CA LYS A 102 2.48 -14.48 -2.30
C LYS A 102 3.12 -15.06 -3.57
N PHE A 103 2.80 -16.30 -3.92
CA PHE A 103 3.22 -16.88 -5.20
C PHE A 103 2.72 -16.05 -6.39
N ALA A 104 1.44 -15.69 -6.38
CA ALA A 104 0.84 -14.90 -7.46
C ALA A 104 1.49 -13.50 -7.58
N PHE A 105 1.70 -12.80 -6.46
CA PHE A 105 2.46 -11.53 -6.45
C PHE A 105 3.87 -11.71 -7.01
N GLY A 106 4.59 -12.71 -6.52
CA GLY A 106 5.97 -12.95 -6.91
C GLY A 106 6.13 -13.23 -8.41
N GLN A 107 5.20 -13.98 -9.00
CA GLN A 107 5.24 -14.25 -10.43
C GLN A 107 4.89 -13.01 -11.26
N ILE A 108 3.92 -12.21 -10.87
CA ILE A 108 3.62 -10.93 -11.55
C ILE A 108 4.82 -10.00 -11.48
N TYR A 109 5.47 -9.86 -10.32
CA TYR A 109 6.67 -9.04 -10.18
C TYR A 109 7.84 -9.55 -11.03
N PHE A 110 8.01 -10.87 -11.14
CA PHE A 110 9.01 -11.45 -12.04
C PHE A 110 8.75 -11.08 -13.51
N MET A 111 7.50 -11.16 -13.97
CA MET A 111 7.12 -10.79 -15.33
C MET A 111 7.34 -9.30 -15.62
N GLU A 112 7.20 -8.45 -14.62
CA GLU A 112 7.48 -7.01 -14.67
C GLU A 112 8.97 -6.65 -14.46
N ASN A 113 9.86 -7.65 -14.43
CA ASN A 113 11.30 -7.51 -14.17
C ASN A 113 11.64 -6.84 -12.81
N LYS A 114 10.73 -6.89 -11.84
CA LYS A 114 10.94 -6.44 -10.46
C LYS A 114 11.51 -7.58 -9.63
N PHE A 115 12.78 -7.91 -9.88
CA PHE A 115 13.38 -9.15 -9.37
C PHE A 115 13.53 -9.19 -7.85
N ASN A 116 13.75 -8.05 -7.18
CA ASN A 116 13.87 -8.00 -5.72
C ASN A 116 12.54 -8.30 -5.03
N GLU A 117 11.46 -7.69 -5.50
CA GLU A 117 10.11 -7.94 -5.03
C GLU A 117 9.69 -9.39 -5.32
N ALA A 118 9.96 -9.87 -6.53
CA ALA A 118 9.70 -11.25 -6.91
C ALA A 118 10.43 -12.24 -5.99
N LEU A 119 11.71 -11.99 -5.70
CA LEU A 119 12.53 -12.81 -4.81
C LEU A 119 11.93 -12.88 -3.40
N PHE A 120 11.51 -11.74 -2.85
CA PHE A 120 10.88 -11.66 -1.53
C PHE A 120 9.62 -12.53 -1.44
N TYR A 121 8.70 -12.35 -2.38
CA TYR A 121 7.43 -13.07 -2.39
C TYR A 121 7.59 -14.57 -2.68
N LEU A 122 8.43 -14.94 -3.66
CA LEU A 122 8.65 -16.33 -4.07
C LEU A 122 9.46 -17.13 -3.04
N SER A 123 10.38 -16.51 -2.32
CA SER A 123 11.12 -17.19 -1.24
C SER A 123 10.18 -17.67 -0.14
N TYR A 124 9.22 -16.84 0.26
CA TYR A 124 8.20 -17.25 1.21
C TYR A 124 7.28 -18.35 0.64
N ALA A 125 6.81 -18.16 -0.59
CA ALA A 125 5.91 -19.09 -1.25
C ALA A 125 6.54 -20.48 -1.41
N SER A 126 7.78 -20.57 -1.91
CA SER A 126 8.49 -21.84 -2.11
C SER A 126 8.71 -22.63 -0.82
N ALA A 127 8.88 -21.96 0.31
CA ALA A 127 9.03 -22.60 1.62
C ALA A 127 7.70 -23.12 2.20
N SER A 128 6.57 -22.48 1.84
CA SER A 128 5.26 -22.70 2.48
C SER A 128 4.26 -23.48 1.63
N LEU A 129 4.50 -23.69 0.32
CA LEU A 129 3.60 -24.38 -0.61
C LEU A 129 3.78 -25.92 -0.65
N LYS A 130 4.20 -26.54 0.45
CA LYS A 130 4.48 -28.01 0.49
C LYS A 130 3.28 -28.87 0.12
N GLU A 131 2.07 -28.40 0.38
CA GLU A 131 0.81 -29.10 0.07
C GLU A 131 0.35 -28.92 -1.38
N ILE A 132 1.01 -28.03 -2.14
CA ILE A 132 0.69 -27.75 -3.55
C ILE A 132 1.99 -27.83 -4.37
N PRO A 133 2.47 -29.06 -4.66
CA PRO A 133 3.78 -29.28 -5.29
C PRO A 133 3.97 -28.56 -6.62
N VAL A 134 2.90 -28.42 -7.41
CA VAL A 134 2.91 -27.71 -8.71
C VAL A 134 3.34 -26.26 -8.53
N LEU A 135 2.71 -25.54 -7.63
CA LEU A 135 3.04 -24.13 -7.36
C LEU A 135 4.39 -23.99 -6.66
N GLN A 136 4.74 -24.97 -5.81
CA GLN A 136 6.05 -24.98 -5.15
C GLN A 136 7.20 -25.19 -6.13
N ALA A 137 7.07 -26.14 -7.07
CA ALA A 137 8.06 -26.39 -8.11
C ALA A 137 8.24 -25.16 -9.00
N LYS A 138 7.11 -24.55 -9.42
CA LYS A 138 7.13 -23.31 -10.23
C LYS A 138 7.75 -22.13 -9.48
N ALA A 139 7.53 -22.00 -8.19
CA ALA A 139 8.18 -20.97 -7.37
C ALA A 139 9.72 -21.14 -7.36
N PHE A 140 10.21 -22.36 -7.19
CA PHE A 140 11.66 -22.62 -7.24
C PHE A 140 12.24 -22.44 -8.64
N GLU A 141 11.52 -22.79 -9.70
CA GLU A 141 11.93 -22.54 -11.07
C GLU A 141 12.11 -21.04 -11.34
N ILE A 142 11.12 -20.23 -10.95
CA ILE A 142 11.19 -18.77 -11.13
C ILE A 142 12.33 -18.17 -10.28
N LEU A 143 12.52 -18.64 -9.04
CA LEU A 143 13.66 -18.25 -8.21
C LEU A 143 14.99 -18.54 -8.90
N ALA A 144 15.13 -19.72 -9.52
CA ALA A 144 16.33 -20.06 -10.27
C ALA A 144 16.56 -19.10 -11.46
N LEU A 145 15.51 -18.78 -12.22
CA LEU A 145 15.58 -17.81 -13.32
C LEU A 145 16.00 -16.41 -12.84
N ILE A 146 15.50 -15.97 -11.68
CA ILE A 146 15.92 -14.70 -11.06
C ILE A 146 17.41 -14.77 -10.71
N TYR A 147 17.86 -15.83 -10.03
CA TYR A 147 19.26 -15.99 -9.65
C TYR A 147 20.20 -16.12 -10.85
N ILE A 148 19.76 -16.74 -11.96
CA ILE A 148 20.52 -16.76 -13.21
C ILE A 148 20.69 -15.33 -13.74
N LYS A 149 19.63 -14.53 -13.77
CA LYS A 149 19.70 -13.13 -14.20
C LYS A 149 20.56 -12.27 -13.28
N MET A 150 20.58 -12.57 -11.98
CA MET A 150 21.44 -11.92 -10.99
C MET A 150 22.87 -12.48 -10.96
N GLN A 151 23.23 -13.40 -11.85
CA GLN A 151 24.54 -14.08 -11.94
C GLN A 151 24.93 -14.83 -10.65
N ASN A 152 23.98 -15.22 -9.84
CA ASN A 152 24.20 -16.02 -8.64
C ASN A 152 24.04 -17.51 -8.97
N THR A 153 25.13 -18.10 -9.51
CA THR A 153 25.15 -19.50 -9.99
C THR A 153 24.85 -20.53 -8.90
N LYS A 154 25.30 -20.29 -7.66
CA LYS A 154 25.06 -21.20 -6.54
C LYS A 154 23.58 -21.28 -6.18
N MET A 155 22.94 -20.13 -5.95
CA MET A 155 21.51 -20.08 -5.60
C MET A 155 20.62 -20.53 -6.75
N ALA A 156 21.03 -20.27 -8.00
CA ALA A 156 20.35 -20.80 -9.17
C ALA A 156 20.36 -22.33 -9.19
N TYR A 157 21.51 -22.95 -8.96
CA TYR A 157 21.64 -24.41 -8.90
C TYR A 157 20.79 -25.02 -7.78
N GLU A 158 20.89 -24.49 -6.56
CA GLU A 158 20.11 -24.97 -5.42
C GLU A 158 18.60 -24.88 -5.66
N SER A 159 18.16 -23.81 -6.32
CA SER A 159 16.75 -23.63 -6.67
C SER A 159 16.28 -24.60 -7.74
N LEU A 160 17.11 -24.84 -8.78
CA LEU A 160 16.83 -25.84 -9.82
C LEU A 160 16.79 -27.27 -9.26
N GLU A 161 17.71 -27.62 -8.36
CA GLU A 161 17.73 -28.93 -7.71
C GLU A 161 16.44 -29.17 -6.92
N LYS A 162 15.99 -28.18 -6.14
CA LYS A 162 14.75 -28.25 -5.39
C LYS A 162 13.53 -28.35 -6.31
N ALA A 163 13.48 -27.53 -7.36
CA ALA A 163 12.41 -27.60 -8.35
C ALA A 163 12.34 -29.00 -9.00
N TYR A 164 13.48 -29.53 -9.42
CA TYR A 164 13.57 -30.86 -10.05
C TYR A 164 13.13 -31.99 -9.13
N VAL A 165 13.57 -32.00 -7.86
CA VAL A 165 13.20 -33.01 -6.88
C VAL A 165 11.69 -33.00 -6.63
N ILE A 166 11.07 -31.83 -6.50
CA ILE A 166 9.63 -31.71 -6.29
C ILE A 166 8.87 -32.14 -7.55
N ALA A 167 9.37 -31.73 -8.73
CA ALA A 167 8.67 -31.97 -9.98
C ALA A 167 8.66 -33.42 -10.41
N LYS A 168 9.68 -34.21 -10.09
CA LYS A 168 9.90 -35.56 -10.58
C LYS A 168 8.69 -36.49 -10.43
N ASP A 169 7.97 -36.40 -9.31
CA ASP A 169 6.87 -37.35 -9.00
C ASP A 169 5.54 -36.62 -8.70
N ASN A 170 5.48 -35.28 -8.77
CA ASN A 170 4.37 -34.52 -8.19
C ASN A 170 3.76 -33.44 -9.10
N VAL A 171 4.21 -33.31 -10.34
CA VAL A 171 3.71 -32.25 -11.25
C VAL A 171 3.35 -32.81 -12.63
N PRO A 172 2.54 -32.12 -13.43
CA PRO A 172 2.26 -32.48 -14.83
C PRO A 172 3.54 -32.59 -15.65
N GLU A 173 3.53 -33.50 -16.64
CA GLU A 173 4.69 -33.87 -17.46
C GLU A 173 5.33 -32.67 -18.14
N LYS A 174 4.54 -31.72 -18.64
CA LYS A 174 5.02 -30.51 -19.30
C LYS A 174 5.93 -29.68 -18.39
N LEU A 175 5.47 -29.37 -17.18
CA LEU A 175 6.25 -28.59 -16.21
C LEU A 175 7.52 -29.35 -15.77
N PHE A 176 7.46 -30.67 -15.63
CA PHE A 176 8.64 -31.49 -15.33
C PHE A 176 9.70 -31.40 -16.45
N ILE A 177 9.26 -31.46 -17.73
CA ILE A 177 10.16 -31.34 -18.89
C ILE A 177 10.82 -29.97 -18.90
N GLU A 178 10.08 -28.89 -18.69
CA GLU A 178 10.61 -27.52 -18.62
C GLU A 178 11.69 -27.37 -17.55
N ILE A 179 11.42 -27.81 -16.33
CA ILE A 179 12.38 -27.76 -15.21
C ILE A 179 13.62 -28.62 -15.52
N LYS A 180 13.43 -29.79 -16.11
CA LYS A 180 14.52 -30.69 -16.48
C LYS A 180 15.43 -30.07 -17.56
N GLU A 181 14.84 -29.51 -18.61
CA GLU A 181 15.58 -28.84 -19.69
C GLU A 181 16.34 -27.60 -19.16
N LEU A 182 15.69 -26.78 -18.34
CA LEU A 182 16.32 -25.62 -17.71
C LEU A 182 17.51 -26.04 -16.85
N SER A 183 17.37 -27.12 -16.06
CA SER A 183 18.43 -27.65 -15.21
C SER A 183 19.61 -28.17 -16.05
N GLN A 184 19.35 -28.92 -17.12
CA GLN A 184 20.38 -29.43 -18.03
C GLN A 184 21.11 -28.31 -18.76
N ASN A 185 20.39 -27.34 -19.30
CA ASN A 185 20.96 -26.18 -19.98
C ASN A 185 21.84 -25.36 -19.05
N PHE A 186 21.41 -25.17 -17.81
CA PHE A 186 22.17 -24.45 -16.79
C PHE A 186 23.48 -25.18 -16.44
N ILE A 187 23.41 -26.51 -16.23
CA ILE A 187 24.60 -27.33 -15.92
C ILE A 187 25.57 -27.32 -17.11
N ASN A 188 25.09 -27.50 -18.34
CA ASN A 188 25.90 -27.50 -19.53
C ASN A 188 26.61 -26.16 -19.77
N SER A 189 25.92 -25.05 -19.50
CA SER A 189 26.48 -23.69 -19.65
C SER A 189 27.52 -23.34 -18.57
N ASN A 190 27.53 -24.04 -17.45
CA ASN A 190 28.38 -23.79 -16.29
C ASN A 190 29.33 -24.98 -16.00
N SER A 191 29.55 -25.88 -16.96
CA SER A 191 30.37 -27.09 -16.82
C SER A 191 31.88 -26.87 -16.50
N GLY A 192 32.32 -25.62 -16.42
CA GLY A 192 33.70 -25.23 -15.98
C GLY A 192 33.79 -24.67 -14.56
N ILE A 193 32.66 -24.51 -13.88
CA ILE A 193 32.64 -24.01 -12.50
C ILE A 193 32.53 -25.23 -11.58
N ASP A 194 33.53 -25.43 -10.73
CA ASP A 194 33.55 -26.48 -9.70
C ASP A 194 32.43 -26.19 -8.68
N ILE A 195 31.23 -26.65 -9.00
CA ILE A 195 30.09 -26.67 -8.10
C ILE A 195 30.33 -27.89 -7.21
N GLY A 196 31.10 -27.71 -6.13
CA GLY A 196 31.55 -28.76 -5.20
C GLY A 196 30.42 -29.61 -4.61
N VAL A 197 29.79 -30.44 -5.45
CA VAL A 197 28.85 -31.49 -5.03
C VAL A 197 29.58 -32.82 -5.14
N GLN A 198 30.46 -33.10 -4.19
CA GLN A 198 30.82 -34.49 -3.88
C GLN A 198 29.72 -35.08 -2.98
N LYS A 199 29.00 -36.09 -3.51
CA LYS A 199 28.27 -37.05 -2.70
C LYS A 199 29.26 -37.80 -1.81
N GLN A 200 29.57 -37.24 -0.66
CA GLN A 200 30.20 -37.99 0.42
C GLN A 200 29.20 -38.14 1.57
N THR A 201 28.84 -39.36 1.88
CA THR A 201 28.36 -39.76 3.19
C THR A 201 29.41 -39.43 4.23
N VAL A 202 29.40 -38.21 4.74
CA VAL A 202 30.38 -37.72 5.70
C VAL A 202 29.85 -38.03 7.10
N LYS A 203 30.61 -38.85 7.84
CA LYS A 203 30.58 -38.80 9.30
C LYS A 203 30.97 -37.39 9.72
N ILE A 204 30.01 -36.67 10.29
CA ILE A 204 30.17 -35.27 10.71
C ILE A 204 31.19 -35.25 11.86
N SER A 205 32.30 -34.56 11.68
CA SER A 205 33.20 -34.27 12.79
C SER A 205 32.62 -33.18 13.70
N PRO A 206 32.95 -33.13 15.00
CA PRO A 206 32.42 -32.11 15.92
C PRO A 206 32.60 -30.66 15.45
N GLU A 207 33.70 -30.36 14.71
CA GLU A 207 33.96 -29.04 14.10
C GLU A 207 32.95 -28.69 13.00
N LYS A 208 32.48 -29.66 12.22
CA LYS A 208 31.44 -29.41 11.18
C LYS A 208 30.05 -29.22 11.75
N GLU A 209 29.76 -29.79 12.91
CA GLU A 209 28.53 -29.59 13.64
C GLU A 209 28.46 -28.16 14.22
N GLN A 210 29.59 -27.66 14.71
CA GLN A 210 29.72 -26.28 15.18
C GLN A 210 29.58 -25.26 14.04
N ASN A 211 30.17 -25.52 12.88
CA ASN A 211 30.02 -24.68 11.69
C ASN A 211 28.61 -24.70 11.10
N ALA A 212 27.93 -25.85 11.14
CA ALA A 212 26.54 -25.94 10.70
C ALA A 212 25.59 -25.16 11.63
N THR A 213 25.83 -25.20 12.94
CA THR A 213 25.07 -24.43 13.94
C THR A 213 25.30 -22.92 13.76
N LEU A 214 26.54 -22.54 13.47
CA LEU A 214 26.89 -21.14 13.18
C LEU A 214 26.22 -20.63 11.91
N LEU A 215 26.24 -21.42 10.82
CA LEU A 215 25.56 -21.08 9.56
C LEU A 215 24.04 -20.94 9.73
N LEU A 216 23.42 -21.80 10.55
CA LEU A 216 22.00 -21.69 10.89
C LEU A 216 21.71 -20.42 11.69
N ALA A 217 22.55 -20.09 12.68
CA ALA A 217 22.45 -18.87 13.45
C ALA A 217 22.61 -17.62 12.57
N LEU A 218 23.60 -17.60 11.67
CA LEU A 218 23.80 -16.51 10.71
C LEU A 218 22.62 -16.36 9.74
N SER A 219 22.04 -17.47 9.28
CA SER A 219 20.84 -17.46 8.44
C SER A 219 19.61 -16.92 9.17
N GLU A 220 19.48 -17.22 10.45
CA GLU A 220 18.37 -16.76 11.30
C GLU A 220 18.54 -15.26 11.64
N ILE A 221 19.78 -14.82 11.88
CA ILE A 221 20.12 -13.40 12.02
C ILE A 221 19.75 -12.66 10.73
N ALA A 222 20.18 -13.12 9.58
CA ALA A 222 19.88 -12.50 8.29
C ALA A 222 18.37 -12.41 8.04
N ARG A 223 17.60 -13.43 8.40
CA ARG A 223 16.14 -13.43 8.27
C ARG A 223 15.47 -12.44 9.22
N THR A 224 15.91 -12.39 10.47
CA THR A 224 15.33 -11.50 11.50
C THR A 224 15.67 -10.05 11.20
N VAL A 225 16.89 -9.78 10.77
CA VAL A 225 17.40 -8.46 10.38
C VAL A 225 16.63 -7.92 9.16
N ASN A 226 16.39 -8.76 8.14
CA ASN A 226 15.66 -8.35 6.94
C ASN A 226 14.14 -8.17 7.16
N ALA A 227 13.58 -8.65 8.26
CA ALA A 227 12.17 -8.49 8.60
C ALA A 227 11.85 -7.18 9.34
N GLN A 228 12.86 -6.39 9.75
CA GLN A 228 12.68 -5.17 10.53
C GLN A 228 12.53 -3.94 9.63
N ALA A 229 11.35 -3.32 9.64
CA ALA A 229 11.08 -2.07 8.91
C ALA A 229 11.63 -0.82 9.65
N ASN A 230 11.88 -0.91 10.96
CA ASN A 230 12.38 0.20 11.78
C ASN A 230 13.90 0.08 11.97
N LEU A 231 14.64 1.13 11.60
CA LEU A 231 16.11 1.17 11.66
C LEU A 231 16.65 0.95 13.07
N ASP A 232 16.03 1.55 14.08
CA ASP A 232 16.50 1.45 15.47
C ASP A 232 16.36 0.02 15.99
N LYS A 233 15.23 -0.64 15.70
CA LYS A 233 15.02 -2.06 16.02
C LYS A 233 15.95 -2.97 15.24
N LEU A 234 16.24 -2.63 13.99
CA LEU A 234 17.19 -3.35 13.16
C LEU A 234 18.59 -3.31 13.77
N LEU A 235 19.09 -2.13 14.10
CA LEU A 235 20.41 -1.94 14.73
C LEU A 235 20.50 -2.67 16.08
N MET A 236 19.44 -2.59 16.91
CA MET A 236 19.36 -3.31 18.19
C MET A 236 19.47 -4.83 17.98
N THR A 237 18.65 -5.37 17.07
CA THR A 237 18.67 -6.80 16.76
C THR A 237 20.05 -7.26 16.30
N ILE A 238 20.70 -6.50 15.42
CA ILE A 238 22.05 -6.79 14.93
C ILE A 238 23.05 -6.79 16.09
N ALA A 239 23.02 -5.77 16.94
CA ALA A 239 23.94 -5.66 18.07
C ALA A 239 23.78 -6.81 19.07
N GLU A 240 22.53 -7.15 19.44
CA GLU A 240 22.25 -8.24 20.38
C GLU A 240 22.67 -9.61 19.83
N GLN A 241 22.33 -9.90 18.58
CA GLN A 241 22.71 -11.16 17.94
C GLN A 241 24.23 -11.28 17.79
N THR A 242 24.91 -10.19 17.37
CA THR A 242 26.37 -10.15 17.26
C THR A 242 27.03 -10.42 18.63
N LYS A 243 26.53 -9.75 19.69
CA LYS A 243 27.00 -9.96 21.04
C LYS A 243 26.86 -11.42 21.48
N MET A 244 25.72 -12.05 21.21
CA MET A 244 25.47 -13.44 21.60
C MET A 244 26.38 -14.42 20.85
N VAL A 245 26.49 -14.28 19.54
CA VAL A 245 27.27 -15.20 18.70
C VAL A 245 28.76 -15.13 19.01
N LEU A 246 29.29 -13.94 19.28
CA LEU A 246 30.70 -13.73 19.62
C LEU A 246 30.99 -13.92 21.13
N ASN A 247 30.00 -14.31 21.92
CA ASN A 247 30.09 -14.45 23.37
C ASN A 247 30.76 -13.25 24.04
N ALA A 248 30.36 -12.04 23.64
CA ALA A 248 30.91 -10.78 24.14
C ALA A 248 29.98 -10.13 25.17
N ASP A 249 30.49 -9.13 25.86
CA ASP A 249 29.72 -8.39 26.85
C ASP A 249 28.87 -7.28 26.21
N ARG A 250 29.43 -6.56 25.22
CA ARG A 250 28.74 -5.49 24.52
C ARG A 250 29.01 -5.52 23.02
N CYS A 251 28.04 -5.04 22.25
CA CYS A 251 28.19 -4.73 20.84
C CYS A 251 27.51 -3.39 20.54
N SER A 252 28.18 -2.55 19.77
CA SER A 252 27.66 -1.29 19.25
C SER A 252 27.76 -1.31 17.73
N VAL A 253 26.73 -0.77 17.07
CA VAL A 253 26.68 -0.60 15.62
C VAL A 253 26.62 0.89 15.32
N PHE A 254 27.65 1.42 14.71
CA PHE A 254 27.76 2.84 14.35
C PHE A 254 27.50 3.02 12.87
N LEU A 255 26.66 3.98 12.51
CA LEU A 255 26.46 4.41 11.13
C LEU A 255 27.34 5.63 10.82
N TYR A 256 27.86 5.70 9.61
CA TYR A 256 28.76 6.76 9.17
C TYR A 256 28.06 7.79 8.30
N ASP A 257 27.95 9.01 8.81
CA ASP A 257 27.53 10.19 8.06
C ASP A 257 28.76 10.81 7.40
N LYS A 258 28.94 10.51 6.09
CA LYS A 258 30.10 10.99 5.32
C LYS A 258 30.14 12.52 5.18
N GLU A 259 28.97 13.16 5.08
CA GLU A 259 28.89 14.61 4.86
C GLU A 259 29.32 15.39 6.11
N LYS A 260 28.94 14.89 7.29
CA LYS A 260 29.32 15.49 8.57
C LYS A 260 30.60 14.95 9.15
N ASN A 261 31.16 13.90 8.55
CA ASN A 261 32.30 13.14 9.09
C ASN A 261 32.06 12.67 10.54
N GLU A 262 30.86 12.12 10.79
CA GLU A 262 30.42 11.69 12.13
C GLU A 262 30.00 10.22 12.11
N LEU A 263 30.25 9.55 13.21
CA LEU A 263 29.66 8.26 13.57
C LEU A 263 28.53 8.48 14.55
N TRP A 264 27.43 7.79 14.33
CA TRP A 264 26.28 7.87 15.22
C TRP A 264 25.64 6.49 15.45
N SER A 265 25.05 6.31 16.61
CA SER A 265 24.29 5.11 16.97
C SER A 265 23.20 5.47 17.96
N LYS A 266 22.04 4.84 17.79
CA LYS A 266 20.99 4.78 18.80
C LYS A 266 21.04 3.51 19.66
N VAL A 267 22.01 2.64 19.35
CA VAL A 267 22.15 1.33 19.98
C VAL A 267 23.58 1.16 20.47
N ALA A 268 23.83 1.62 21.67
CA ALA A 268 25.00 1.24 22.44
C ALA A 268 24.50 0.47 23.67
N LEU A 269 24.66 -0.87 23.64
CA LEU A 269 24.22 -1.72 24.74
C LEU A 269 24.85 -1.29 26.07
N GLY A 270 24.01 -0.82 27.00
CA GLY A 270 24.42 -0.32 28.32
C GLY A 270 24.28 1.18 28.52
N ILE A 271 23.71 1.91 27.59
CA ILE A 271 23.29 3.32 27.69
C ILE A 271 21.77 3.35 27.50
N ASP A 272 21.10 4.31 28.13
CA ASP A 272 19.63 4.44 28.11
C ASP A 272 19.14 4.55 26.66
N GLU A 273 18.08 3.81 26.29
CA GLU A 273 17.55 3.69 24.91
C GLU A 273 17.13 5.04 24.28
N SER A 274 17.16 6.13 25.04
CA SER A 274 16.74 7.46 24.62
C SER A 274 17.86 8.36 24.08
N GLU A 275 19.15 8.00 24.23
CA GLU A 275 20.26 8.87 23.86
C GLU A 275 20.98 8.39 22.58
N GLU A 276 20.90 9.23 21.53
CA GLU A 276 21.72 9.07 20.32
C GLU A 276 23.17 9.45 20.64
N ILE A 277 24.09 8.49 20.47
CA ILE A 277 25.53 8.75 20.55
C ILE A 277 26.00 9.26 19.21
N ARG A 278 26.64 10.43 19.20
CA ARG A 278 27.22 11.02 17.98
C ARG A 278 28.60 11.58 18.29
N PHE A 279 29.58 11.22 17.47
CA PHE A 279 30.97 11.68 17.63
C PHE A 279 31.71 11.73 16.29
N SER A 280 32.79 12.51 16.24
CA SER A 280 33.62 12.65 15.03
C SER A 280 34.26 11.31 14.64
N ALA A 281 34.21 10.98 13.34
CA ALA A 281 34.90 9.81 12.78
C ALA A 281 36.44 9.90 12.85
N ASP A 282 36.99 11.01 13.35
CA ASP A 282 38.43 11.14 13.60
C ASP A 282 38.86 10.54 14.94
N LYS A 283 37.92 10.03 15.75
CA LYS A 283 38.18 9.57 17.12
C LYS A 283 37.83 8.10 17.31
N GLY A 284 38.63 7.43 18.13
CA GLY A 284 38.37 6.07 18.58
C GLY A 284 38.53 4.99 17.51
N PHE A 285 38.39 3.74 17.91
CA PHE A 285 38.57 2.58 17.03
C PHE A 285 37.52 2.50 15.91
N ALA A 286 36.28 2.84 16.18
CA ALA A 286 35.24 2.86 15.17
C ALA A 286 35.52 3.89 14.06
N GLY A 287 36.03 5.08 14.45
CA GLY A 287 36.46 6.09 13.50
C GLY A 287 37.66 5.65 12.68
N TYR A 288 38.65 5.03 13.32
CA TYR A 288 39.81 4.48 12.61
C TYR A 288 39.38 3.40 11.61
N ALA A 289 38.54 2.43 12.03
CA ALA A 289 38.07 1.37 11.15
C ALA A 289 37.31 1.93 9.91
N VAL A 290 36.49 2.95 10.10
CA VAL A 290 35.73 3.58 9.00
C VAL A 290 36.67 4.32 8.03
N LYS A 291 37.71 4.97 8.53
CA LYS A 291 38.66 5.74 7.71
C LYS A 291 39.66 4.87 6.96
N THR A 292 40.21 3.85 7.60
CA THR A 292 41.23 2.97 7.01
C THR A 292 40.61 1.79 6.25
N GLY A 293 39.42 1.39 6.63
CA GLY A 293 38.76 0.18 6.13
C GLY A 293 39.37 -1.11 6.69
N GLU A 294 40.15 -1.03 7.77
CA GLU A 294 40.87 -2.14 8.42
C GLU A 294 40.09 -2.64 9.63
N THR A 295 40.13 -3.94 9.88
CA THR A 295 39.65 -4.56 11.12
C THR A 295 40.69 -4.35 12.21
N ILE A 296 40.25 -4.04 13.41
CA ILE A 296 41.10 -3.79 14.58
C ILE A 296 40.74 -4.81 15.65
N ARG A 297 41.73 -5.57 16.09
CA ARG A 297 41.65 -6.53 17.19
C ARG A 297 42.65 -6.14 18.28
N ILE A 298 42.14 -5.82 19.44
CA ILE A 298 42.92 -5.32 20.59
C ILE A 298 42.70 -6.23 21.79
N GLN A 299 43.79 -6.70 22.40
CA GLN A 299 43.77 -7.53 23.62
C GLN A 299 43.77 -6.69 24.92
N ASP A 300 44.36 -5.50 24.88
CA ASP A 300 44.36 -4.54 25.98
C ASP A 300 44.08 -3.12 25.47
N ALA A 301 42.83 -2.69 25.59
CA ALA A 301 42.36 -1.40 25.08
C ALA A 301 43.04 -0.21 25.75
N TYR A 302 43.42 -0.31 27.03
CA TYR A 302 44.01 0.80 27.77
C TYR A 302 45.48 1.07 27.40
N ASN A 303 46.15 0.10 26.80
CA ASN A 303 47.53 0.24 26.30
C ASN A 303 47.60 0.75 24.85
N ASP A 304 46.48 0.92 24.16
CA ASP A 304 46.44 1.46 22.79
C ASP A 304 46.16 2.97 22.81
N GLU A 305 46.97 3.76 22.15
CA GLU A 305 46.88 5.24 22.12
C GLU A 305 45.59 5.72 21.41
N ARG A 306 45.00 4.89 20.54
CA ARG A 306 43.77 5.21 19.82
C ARG A 306 42.51 5.07 20.70
N PHE A 307 42.64 4.47 21.89
CA PHE A 307 41.52 4.22 22.79
C PHE A 307 41.05 5.49 23.47
N ASN A 308 39.77 5.80 23.30
CA ASN A 308 39.14 6.94 24.01
C ASN A 308 38.68 6.57 25.43
N LYS A 309 39.57 6.77 26.41
CA LYS A 309 39.35 6.46 27.83
C LYS A 309 38.22 7.30 28.46
N GLU A 310 37.82 8.40 27.82
CA GLU A 310 36.79 9.28 28.37
C GLU A 310 35.40 8.63 28.35
N ILE A 311 35.13 7.80 27.35
CA ILE A 311 33.84 7.07 27.23
C ILE A 311 33.70 6.08 28.38
N ASP A 312 34.73 5.30 28.69
CA ASP A 312 34.71 4.36 29.82
C ASP A 312 34.52 5.09 31.15
N LYS A 313 35.20 6.23 31.31
CA LYS A 313 35.06 7.05 32.54
C LYS A 313 33.63 7.61 32.71
N HIS A 314 33.02 8.03 31.62
CA HIS A 314 31.68 8.61 31.65
C HIS A 314 30.60 7.55 31.88
N THR A 315 30.76 6.37 31.31
CA THR A 315 29.78 5.26 31.39
C THR A 315 30.03 4.33 32.60
N GLY A 316 31.14 4.48 33.33
CA GLY A 316 31.55 3.55 34.38
C GLY A 316 31.91 2.14 33.89
N TYR A 317 32.02 1.94 32.58
CA TYR A 317 32.37 0.68 31.97
C TYR A 317 33.89 0.55 31.81
N ARG A 318 34.41 -0.68 31.83
CA ARG A 318 35.83 -0.94 31.57
C ARG A 318 35.99 -1.86 30.38
N THR A 319 36.61 -1.34 29.33
CA THR A 319 36.95 -2.07 28.14
C THR A 319 38.32 -2.77 28.34
N TYR A 320 38.34 -4.08 28.18
CA TYR A 320 39.56 -4.89 28.23
C TYR A 320 40.04 -5.18 26.80
N ASN A 321 39.30 -6.04 26.08
CA ASN A 321 39.59 -6.38 24.70
C ASN A 321 38.46 -5.94 23.78
N LEU A 322 38.77 -5.74 22.52
CA LEU A 322 37.80 -5.33 21.54
C LEU A 322 38.09 -5.89 20.14
N LEU A 323 37.03 -6.04 19.38
CA LEU A 323 37.06 -6.28 17.94
C LEU A 323 36.24 -5.19 17.27
N CYS A 324 36.87 -4.39 16.41
CA CYS A 324 36.19 -3.33 15.65
C CYS A 324 36.38 -3.57 14.15
N MET A 325 35.28 -3.55 13.40
CA MET A 325 35.28 -3.86 11.97
C MET A 325 34.44 -2.85 11.19
N PRO A 326 34.91 -2.35 10.03
CA PRO A 326 34.14 -1.51 9.15
C PRO A 326 32.98 -2.31 8.54
N MET A 327 31.80 -1.71 8.52
CA MET A 327 30.61 -2.25 7.87
C MET A 327 30.50 -1.71 6.45
N ARG A 328 30.30 -2.59 5.48
CA ARG A 328 30.26 -2.25 4.06
C ARG A 328 28.90 -2.59 3.45
N ASN A 329 28.46 -1.77 2.49
CA ASN A 329 27.30 -2.05 1.67
C ASN A 329 27.63 -3.01 0.51
N ILE A 330 26.63 -3.31 -0.33
CA ILE A 330 26.78 -4.19 -1.50
C ILE A 330 27.80 -3.67 -2.55
N LYS A 331 28.06 -2.35 -2.54
CA LYS A 331 29.07 -1.69 -3.40
C LYS A 331 30.46 -1.63 -2.77
N PHE A 332 30.66 -2.31 -1.65
CA PHE A 332 31.88 -2.26 -0.83
C PHE A 332 32.22 -0.89 -0.23
N GLU A 333 31.28 0.06 -0.24
CA GLU A 333 31.43 1.35 0.42
C GLU A 333 31.23 1.20 1.93
N ILE A 334 32.06 1.88 2.71
CA ILE A 334 31.94 1.87 4.17
C ILE A 334 30.76 2.74 4.58
N ILE A 335 29.80 2.12 5.27
CA ILE A 335 28.57 2.75 5.76
C ILE A 335 28.53 2.83 7.29
N GLY A 336 29.52 2.28 7.98
CA GLY A 336 29.57 2.27 9.43
C GLY A 336 30.65 1.37 9.99
N ALA A 337 30.54 1.04 11.27
CA ALA A 337 31.42 0.10 11.95
C ALA A 337 30.71 -0.68 13.05
N PHE A 338 31.14 -1.92 13.24
CA PHE A 338 30.85 -2.71 14.44
C PHE A 338 31.94 -2.50 15.47
N GLN A 339 31.57 -2.43 16.74
CA GLN A 339 32.49 -2.45 17.87
C GLN A 339 31.99 -3.43 18.91
N VAL A 340 32.69 -4.56 19.07
CA VAL A 340 32.37 -5.64 20.01
C VAL A 340 33.39 -5.59 21.13
N LEU A 341 32.89 -5.59 22.39
CA LEU A 341 33.70 -5.34 23.57
C LEU A 341 33.65 -6.52 24.53
N ASN A 342 34.79 -6.83 25.13
CA ASN A 342 34.97 -7.76 26.23
C ASN A 342 34.43 -9.15 25.92
N LYS A 343 35.17 -9.93 25.13
CA LYS A 343 34.90 -11.36 24.93
C LYS A 343 34.98 -12.09 26.26
N LYS A 344 34.00 -12.91 26.59
CA LYS A 344 33.89 -13.57 27.92
C LYS A 344 34.89 -14.72 28.07
N ASP A 345 35.20 -15.41 26.98
CA ASP A 345 36.05 -16.60 26.99
C ASP A 345 37.40 -16.30 26.26
N GLY A 346 38.24 -15.47 26.89
CA GLY A 346 39.57 -15.13 26.39
C GLY A 346 39.57 -13.94 25.43
N ASP A 347 40.47 -13.94 24.46
CA ASP A 347 40.63 -12.86 23.48
C ASP A 347 39.90 -13.16 22.17
N PHE A 348 39.63 -12.11 21.38
CA PHE A 348 39.09 -12.26 20.04
C PHE A 348 40.11 -12.96 19.12
N THR A 349 39.63 -13.89 18.29
CA THR A 349 40.41 -14.74 17.39
C THR A 349 40.12 -14.42 15.92
N ASP A 350 40.89 -15.02 14.98
CA ASP A 350 40.62 -14.92 13.54
C ASP A 350 39.22 -15.48 13.18
N ALA A 351 38.76 -16.53 13.87
CA ALA A 351 37.44 -17.08 13.70
C ALA A 351 36.32 -16.08 14.12
N ASP A 352 36.57 -15.25 15.12
CA ASP A 352 35.63 -14.19 15.52
C ASP A 352 35.56 -13.06 14.47
N GLU A 353 36.70 -12.76 13.83
CA GLU A 353 36.75 -11.82 12.69
C GLU A 353 35.93 -12.33 11.51
N ASP A 354 36.09 -13.60 11.14
CA ASP A 354 35.32 -14.23 10.05
C ASP A 354 33.81 -14.20 10.33
N ILE A 355 33.43 -14.51 11.56
CA ILE A 355 32.02 -14.44 12.01
C ILE A 355 31.51 -13.01 11.93
N LEU A 356 32.25 -12.04 12.46
CA LEU A 356 31.83 -10.63 12.43
C LEU A 356 31.76 -10.09 11.00
N LEU A 357 32.66 -10.54 10.12
CA LEU A 357 32.63 -10.19 8.70
C LEU A 357 31.36 -10.71 8.03
N ALA A 358 30.97 -11.96 8.30
CA ALA A 358 29.75 -12.55 7.76
C ALA A 358 28.49 -11.81 8.26
N ILE A 359 28.44 -11.50 9.56
CA ILE A 359 27.35 -10.70 10.14
C ILE A 359 27.34 -9.29 9.54
N GLY A 360 28.51 -8.64 9.49
CA GLY A 360 28.68 -7.26 9.00
C GLY A 360 28.24 -7.09 7.55
N THR A 361 28.53 -8.08 6.71
CA THR A 361 28.10 -8.08 5.30
C THR A 361 26.58 -8.10 5.18
N ASN A 362 25.92 -9.02 5.88
CA ASN A 362 24.44 -9.12 5.87
C ASN A 362 23.78 -7.90 6.52
N ALA A 363 24.33 -7.42 7.64
CA ALA A 363 23.85 -6.25 8.33
C ALA A 363 23.97 -4.98 7.47
N GLY A 364 25.11 -4.82 6.78
CA GLY A 364 25.33 -3.67 5.89
C GLY A 364 24.29 -3.60 4.77
N ILE A 365 23.99 -4.74 4.15
CA ILE A 365 22.94 -4.83 3.13
C ILE A 365 21.56 -4.49 3.71
N ALA A 366 21.23 -5.04 4.86
CA ALA A 366 19.93 -4.81 5.49
C ALA A 366 19.73 -3.36 5.95
N ILE A 367 20.77 -2.74 6.49
CA ILE A 367 20.76 -1.34 6.90
C ILE A 367 20.61 -0.43 5.67
N GLU A 368 21.38 -0.67 4.60
CA GLU A 368 21.25 0.11 3.38
C GLU A 368 19.85 -0.01 2.78
N ASN A 369 19.31 -1.23 2.71
CA ASN A 369 17.93 -1.45 2.23
C ASN A 369 16.90 -0.71 3.09
N ASN A 370 17.05 -0.71 4.41
CA ASN A 370 16.15 0.02 5.32
C ASN A 370 16.25 1.54 5.11
N LEU A 371 17.47 2.07 4.98
CA LEU A 371 17.68 3.49 4.71
C LEU A 371 17.08 3.89 3.35
N LEU A 372 17.33 3.10 2.30
CA LEU A 372 16.75 3.33 0.97
C LEU A 372 15.23 3.25 0.99
N PHE A 373 14.66 2.28 1.69
CA PHE A 373 13.21 2.16 1.86
C PHE A 373 12.60 3.39 2.55
N ASN A 374 13.22 3.87 3.62
CA ASN A 374 12.76 5.06 4.33
C ASN A 374 12.84 6.32 3.45
N ILE A 375 13.92 6.48 2.68
CA ILE A 375 14.06 7.57 1.72
C ILE A 375 12.97 7.46 0.64
N GLN A 376 12.73 6.27 0.11
CA GLN A 376 11.71 6.03 -0.91
C GLN A 376 10.30 6.36 -0.37
N GLN A 377 9.97 5.92 0.85
CA GLN A 377 8.69 6.26 1.47
C GLN A 377 8.52 7.78 1.62
N LYS A 378 9.55 8.46 2.11
CA LYS A 378 9.53 9.92 2.23
C LYS A 378 9.33 10.61 0.87
N MET A 379 10.00 10.15 -0.17
CA MET A 379 9.83 10.69 -1.52
C MET A 379 8.42 10.44 -2.07
N ILE A 380 7.83 9.27 -1.80
CA ILE A 380 6.45 8.94 -2.16
C ILE A 380 5.48 9.90 -1.47
N ASP A 381 5.65 10.12 -0.16
CA ASP A 381 4.80 11.02 0.62
C ASP A 381 4.95 12.48 0.15
N GLU A 382 6.18 12.94 -0.11
CA GLU A 382 6.43 14.26 -0.68
C GLU A 382 5.79 14.42 -2.06
N GLN A 383 5.91 13.41 -2.92
CA GLN A 383 5.30 13.41 -4.25
C GLN A 383 3.77 13.42 -4.16
N LYS A 384 3.18 12.67 -3.22
CA LYS A 384 1.74 12.68 -2.96
C LYS A 384 1.28 14.07 -2.52
N ASN A 385 1.96 14.68 -1.56
CA ASN A 385 1.63 16.02 -1.06
C ASN A 385 1.76 17.10 -2.15
N LEU A 386 2.80 17.04 -2.97
CA LEU A 386 2.97 17.95 -4.11
C LEU A 386 1.83 17.80 -5.12
N PHE A 387 1.43 16.57 -5.40
CA PHE A 387 0.34 16.29 -6.32
C PHE A 387 -1.02 16.77 -5.79
N GLU A 388 -1.31 16.55 -4.50
CA GLU A 388 -2.51 17.07 -3.85
C GLU A 388 -2.54 18.60 -3.88
N GLY A 389 -1.43 19.26 -3.51
CA GLY A 389 -1.32 20.70 -3.59
C GLY A 389 -1.48 21.27 -5.01
N PHE A 390 -1.06 20.52 -6.03
CA PHE A 390 -1.28 20.90 -7.43
C PHE A 390 -2.76 20.83 -7.81
N ILE A 391 -3.47 19.77 -7.43
CA ILE A 391 -4.92 19.63 -7.65
C ILE A 391 -5.68 20.77 -6.94
N ASP A 392 -5.35 21.05 -5.68
CA ASP A 392 -5.99 22.11 -4.90
C ASP A 392 -5.77 23.49 -5.56
N THR A 393 -4.56 23.73 -6.07
CA THR A 393 -4.23 24.98 -6.78
C THR A 393 -5.01 25.12 -8.08
N LEU A 394 -5.15 24.03 -8.85
CA LEU A 394 -5.95 24.03 -10.07
C LEU A 394 -7.43 24.29 -9.78
N ALA A 395 -8.00 23.61 -8.80
CA ALA A 395 -9.39 23.79 -8.37
C ALA A 395 -9.63 25.24 -7.90
N ALA A 396 -8.76 25.77 -7.03
CA ALA A 396 -8.83 27.15 -6.56
C ALA A 396 -8.73 28.17 -7.70
N SER A 397 -7.91 27.88 -8.73
CA SER A 397 -7.76 28.77 -9.90
C SER A 397 -9.03 28.83 -10.74
N ILE A 398 -9.76 27.71 -10.83
CA ILE A 398 -11.04 27.62 -11.54
C ILE A 398 -12.14 28.30 -10.73
N ASP A 399 -12.21 28.01 -9.44
CA ASP A 399 -13.14 28.65 -8.51
C ASP A 399 -12.95 30.19 -8.48
N ALA A 400 -11.71 30.68 -8.56
CA ALA A 400 -11.41 32.12 -8.63
C ALA A 400 -11.87 32.76 -9.93
N ARG A 401 -11.85 32.04 -11.06
CA ARG A 401 -12.35 32.52 -12.36
C ARG A 401 -13.87 32.60 -12.40
N ASP A 402 -14.52 31.60 -11.83
CA ASP A 402 -15.98 31.59 -11.64
C ASP A 402 -16.29 32.14 -10.25
N LYS A 403 -16.39 33.48 -10.13
CA LYS A 403 -16.64 34.19 -8.85
C LYS A 403 -17.85 33.66 -8.06
N ILE A 404 -18.64 32.79 -8.66
CA ILE A 404 -19.84 32.17 -8.09
C ILE A 404 -19.46 30.94 -7.26
N THR A 405 -18.27 30.37 -7.46
CA THR A 405 -17.90 29.03 -6.97
C THR A 405 -16.74 29.02 -5.97
N LEU A 406 -16.45 30.14 -5.30
CA LEU A 406 -15.38 30.16 -4.30
C LEU A 406 -15.60 29.07 -3.25
N GLY A 407 -14.64 28.11 -3.13
CA GLY A 407 -14.70 26.97 -2.22
C GLY A 407 -15.71 25.89 -2.59
N HIS A 408 -16.39 25.99 -3.74
CA HIS A 408 -17.33 24.99 -4.24
C HIS A 408 -16.68 23.60 -4.38
N SER A 409 -15.59 23.52 -5.12
CA SER A 409 -14.90 22.26 -5.37
C SER A 409 -14.53 21.52 -4.08
N ASN A 410 -14.09 22.25 -3.05
CA ASN A 410 -13.77 21.67 -1.75
C ASN A 410 -15.02 21.19 -0.99
N ARG A 411 -16.14 21.95 -1.01
CA ARG A 411 -17.38 21.50 -0.37
C ARG A 411 -17.97 20.29 -1.08
N VAL A 412 -17.96 20.26 -2.41
CA VAL A 412 -18.40 19.10 -3.21
C VAL A 412 -17.59 17.86 -2.85
N LYS A 413 -16.25 17.99 -2.71
CA LYS A 413 -15.38 16.93 -2.21
C LYS A 413 -15.81 16.42 -0.82
N LEU A 414 -16.06 17.33 0.13
CA LEU A 414 -16.48 16.97 1.48
C LEU A 414 -17.82 16.22 1.48
N TYR A 415 -18.82 16.69 0.72
CA TYR A 415 -20.10 15.96 0.58
C TYR A 415 -19.89 14.58 -0.02
N TYR A 416 -19.04 14.50 -1.04
CA TYR A 416 -18.69 13.23 -1.66
C TYR A 416 -18.09 12.24 -0.66
N GLU A 417 -17.12 12.67 0.14
CA GLU A 417 -16.47 11.85 1.17
C GLU A 417 -17.47 11.36 2.23
N LEU A 418 -18.39 12.24 2.65
CA LEU A 418 -19.45 11.90 3.60
C LEU A 418 -20.39 10.85 3.04
N ILE A 419 -20.85 10.99 1.80
CA ILE A 419 -21.72 10.01 1.14
C ILE A 419 -20.99 8.68 0.99
N SER A 420 -19.74 8.70 0.53
CA SER A 420 -18.90 7.50 0.37
C SER A 420 -18.74 6.73 1.68
N LYS A 421 -18.52 7.45 2.77
CA LYS A 421 -18.44 6.87 4.12
C LYS A 421 -19.78 6.21 4.54
N GLN A 422 -20.92 6.84 4.27
CA GLN A 422 -22.23 6.26 4.57
C GLN A 422 -22.53 5.02 3.73
N MET A 423 -21.99 4.97 2.52
CA MET A 423 -22.08 3.80 1.64
C MET A 423 -21.09 2.69 1.97
N GLY A 424 -20.15 2.92 2.90
CA GLY A 424 -19.10 1.95 3.26
C GLY A 424 -18.07 1.72 2.15
N LEU A 425 -17.81 2.72 1.31
CA LEU A 425 -16.83 2.59 0.22
C LEU A 425 -15.42 2.53 0.76
N ASN A 426 -14.54 1.79 0.07
CA ASN A 426 -13.12 1.71 0.38
C ASN A 426 -12.46 3.09 0.29
N LYS A 427 -11.47 3.32 1.16
CA LYS A 427 -10.72 4.57 1.24
C LYS A 427 -10.04 4.93 -0.09
N ASP A 428 -9.47 3.95 -0.79
CA ASP A 428 -8.76 4.19 -2.06
C ASP A 428 -9.70 4.67 -3.16
N ILE A 429 -10.91 4.08 -3.26
CA ILE A 429 -11.96 4.54 -4.18
C ILE A 429 -12.39 5.96 -3.81
N THR A 430 -12.61 6.22 -2.52
CA THR A 430 -13.00 7.54 -2.03
C THR A 430 -11.96 8.60 -2.39
N GLU A 431 -10.66 8.28 -2.29
CA GLU A 431 -9.56 9.19 -2.61
C GLU A 431 -9.47 9.53 -4.12
N ILE A 432 -9.64 8.54 -4.99
CA ILE A 432 -9.66 8.75 -6.46
C ILE A 432 -10.80 9.70 -6.84
N VAL A 433 -11.97 9.47 -6.28
CA VAL A 433 -13.14 10.26 -6.66
C VAL A 433 -13.17 11.63 -5.97
N ALA A 434 -12.56 11.77 -4.80
CA ALA A 434 -12.32 13.08 -4.20
C ALA A 434 -11.51 13.99 -5.13
N LYS A 435 -10.52 13.42 -5.85
CA LYS A 435 -9.76 14.13 -6.88
C LYS A 435 -10.62 14.50 -8.10
N ALA A 436 -11.53 13.60 -8.51
CA ALA A 436 -12.49 13.91 -9.56
C ALA A 436 -13.44 15.03 -9.15
N ALA A 437 -13.88 15.07 -7.88
CA ALA A 437 -14.72 16.14 -7.34
C ALA A 437 -14.01 17.50 -7.34
N MET A 438 -12.70 17.53 -7.07
CA MET A 438 -11.89 18.77 -7.14
C MET A 438 -11.73 19.29 -8.57
N LEU A 439 -11.71 18.39 -9.56
CA LEU A 439 -11.38 18.73 -10.95
C LEU A 439 -12.60 18.68 -11.90
N HIS A 440 -13.81 18.39 -11.41
CA HIS A 440 -14.99 18.18 -12.26
C HIS A 440 -15.31 19.36 -13.17
N ASP A 441 -15.02 20.54 -12.71
CA ASP A 441 -15.29 21.81 -13.37
C ASP A 441 -14.10 22.43 -14.11
N ILE A 442 -12.95 21.71 -14.23
CA ILE A 442 -11.73 22.25 -14.88
C ILE A 442 -11.99 22.71 -16.31
N GLY A 443 -12.94 22.11 -16.99
CA GLY A 443 -13.34 22.49 -18.35
C GLY A 443 -13.98 23.86 -18.48
N LYS A 444 -14.40 24.51 -17.39
CA LYS A 444 -14.85 25.90 -17.39
C LYS A 444 -13.78 26.86 -17.92
N ILE A 445 -12.51 26.44 -17.91
CA ILE A 445 -11.42 27.21 -18.52
C ILE A 445 -11.65 27.47 -20.00
N GLY A 446 -12.38 26.60 -20.69
CA GLY A 446 -12.72 26.74 -22.10
C GLY A 446 -13.98 27.58 -22.39
N ILE A 447 -14.73 27.96 -21.34
CA ILE A 447 -15.97 28.72 -21.50
C ILE A 447 -15.68 30.22 -21.51
N ARG A 448 -16.37 30.96 -22.39
CA ARG A 448 -16.21 32.43 -22.51
C ARG A 448 -16.69 33.15 -21.25
N ASP A 449 -15.91 34.10 -20.73
CA ASP A 449 -16.24 34.85 -19.51
C ASP A 449 -17.57 35.59 -19.62
N ALA A 450 -17.92 36.12 -20.81
CA ALA A 450 -19.20 36.77 -21.06
C ALA A 450 -20.41 35.86 -20.84
N VAL A 451 -20.25 34.55 -20.98
CA VAL A 451 -21.29 33.53 -20.73
C VAL A 451 -21.23 33.04 -19.29
N LEU A 452 -20.04 32.73 -18.80
CA LEU A 452 -19.82 32.19 -17.46
C LEU A 452 -20.25 33.19 -16.37
N GLN A 453 -19.96 34.48 -16.55
CA GLN A 453 -20.25 35.56 -15.58
C GLN A 453 -21.53 36.35 -15.90
N LYS A 454 -22.39 35.84 -16.78
CA LYS A 454 -23.60 36.56 -17.21
C LYS A 454 -24.56 36.75 -16.04
N LYS A 455 -24.97 38.03 -15.82
CA LYS A 455 -26.03 38.36 -14.87
C LYS A 455 -27.38 38.18 -15.56
N GLY A 456 -28.11 37.12 -15.24
CA GLY A 456 -29.44 36.88 -15.80
C GLY A 456 -29.57 35.50 -16.50
N SER A 457 -30.68 35.28 -17.15
CA SER A 457 -30.95 34.01 -17.83
C SER A 457 -30.07 33.80 -19.06
N LEU A 458 -29.58 32.61 -19.26
CA LEU A 458 -28.83 32.22 -20.45
C LEU A 458 -29.75 31.98 -21.63
N THR A 459 -29.29 32.35 -22.85
CA THR A 459 -29.95 31.88 -24.07
C THR A 459 -29.69 30.37 -24.25
N LYS A 460 -30.40 29.75 -25.16
CA LYS A 460 -30.20 28.34 -25.48
C LYS A 460 -28.76 28.06 -25.94
N GLU A 461 -28.23 28.91 -26.80
CA GLU A 461 -26.86 28.81 -27.33
C GLU A 461 -25.81 29.02 -26.23
N GLU A 462 -26.02 29.98 -25.32
CA GLU A 462 -25.14 30.18 -24.18
C GLU A 462 -25.18 28.97 -23.20
N TYR A 463 -26.37 28.42 -22.98
CA TYR A 463 -26.52 27.23 -22.14
C TYR A 463 -25.84 26.00 -22.77
N ASP A 464 -25.97 25.84 -24.10
CA ASP A 464 -25.31 24.73 -24.81
C ASP A 464 -23.78 24.93 -24.78
N HIS A 465 -23.28 26.16 -24.86
CA HIS A 465 -21.85 26.45 -24.70
C HIS A 465 -21.34 26.14 -23.28
N ILE A 466 -22.13 26.43 -22.23
CA ILE A 466 -21.74 26.03 -20.86
C ILE A 466 -21.61 24.50 -20.73
N LYS A 467 -22.51 23.73 -21.33
CA LYS A 467 -22.44 22.26 -21.29
C LYS A 467 -21.14 21.70 -21.85
N GLU A 468 -20.48 22.43 -22.76
CA GLU A 468 -19.21 22.01 -23.33
C GLU A 468 -18.12 21.83 -22.26
N HIS A 469 -18.23 22.47 -21.08
CA HIS A 469 -17.23 22.32 -20.02
C HIS A 469 -17.02 20.87 -19.61
N VAL A 470 -18.07 20.03 -19.63
CA VAL A 470 -17.98 18.61 -19.27
C VAL A 470 -17.08 17.85 -20.24
N LYS A 471 -17.28 18.09 -21.56
CA LYS A 471 -16.42 17.52 -22.60
C LYS A 471 -14.99 18.01 -22.49
N ILE A 472 -14.83 19.33 -22.25
CA ILE A 472 -13.51 19.95 -22.08
C ILE A 472 -12.81 19.39 -20.85
N THR A 473 -13.53 19.17 -19.72
CA THR A 473 -13.01 18.48 -18.54
C THR A 473 -12.47 17.11 -18.90
N TYR A 474 -13.25 16.32 -19.61
CA TYR A 474 -12.82 14.99 -20.08
C TYR A 474 -11.56 15.07 -20.94
N ASP A 475 -11.57 15.94 -21.95
CA ASP A 475 -10.46 16.11 -22.89
C ASP A 475 -9.17 16.59 -22.21
N ILE A 476 -9.28 17.45 -21.20
CA ILE A 476 -8.13 17.92 -20.40
C ILE A 476 -7.57 16.78 -19.56
N LEU A 477 -8.42 16.09 -18.81
CA LEU A 477 -7.99 15.04 -17.90
C LEU A 477 -7.44 13.80 -18.64
N CYS A 478 -7.98 13.46 -19.81
CA CYS A 478 -7.45 12.38 -20.65
C CYS A 478 -6.10 12.68 -21.29
N LYS A 479 -5.76 13.97 -21.54
CA LYS A 479 -4.45 14.37 -22.09
C LYS A 479 -3.31 14.25 -21.09
N THR A 480 -3.61 14.18 -19.80
CA THR A 480 -2.60 13.92 -18.79
C THR A 480 -2.24 12.43 -18.89
N ASN A 481 -1.11 12.10 -19.51
CA ASN A 481 -0.55 10.73 -19.58
C ASN A 481 -0.11 10.18 -18.20
N LEU A 482 -0.82 10.58 -17.17
CA LEU A 482 -0.64 10.12 -15.79
C LEU A 482 -1.50 8.89 -15.63
N ASN A 483 -0.93 7.76 -15.28
CA ASN A 483 -1.49 6.47 -14.83
C ASN A 483 -2.99 6.16 -15.15
N SER A 484 -3.35 4.89 -15.22
CA SER A 484 -4.73 4.39 -15.40
C SER A 484 -5.77 5.00 -14.43
N SER A 485 -5.36 5.39 -13.21
CA SER A 485 -6.20 6.09 -12.24
C SER A 485 -6.72 7.44 -12.74
N PHE A 486 -5.99 8.13 -13.62
CA PHE A 486 -6.45 9.41 -14.20
C PHE A 486 -7.54 9.22 -15.26
N ALA A 487 -7.54 8.12 -15.98
CA ALA A 487 -8.63 7.80 -16.89
C ALA A 487 -9.95 7.63 -16.11
N GLU A 488 -9.89 7.02 -14.94
CA GLU A 488 -11.06 6.86 -14.06
C GLU A 488 -11.52 8.20 -13.48
N ILE A 489 -10.60 9.08 -13.07
CA ILE A 489 -10.91 10.45 -12.64
C ILE A 489 -11.60 11.23 -13.77
N ALA A 490 -11.12 11.12 -15.01
CA ALA A 490 -11.73 11.78 -16.16
C ALA A 490 -13.16 11.30 -16.43
N GLU A 491 -13.38 9.98 -16.37
CA GLU A 491 -14.69 9.36 -16.54
C GLU A 491 -15.68 9.82 -15.46
N ILE A 492 -15.25 9.83 -14.20
CA ILE A 492 -16.06 10.26 -13.06
C ILE A 492 -16.38 11.74 -13.17
N ALA A 493 -15.35 12.59 -13.37
CA ALA A 493 -15.51 14.03 -13.49
C ALA A 493 -16.44 14.43 -14.64
N ALA A 494 -16.32 13.75 -15.80
CA ALA A 494 -17.19 14.01 -16.95
C ALA A 494 -18.62 13.45 -16.81
N SER A 495 -18.93 12.75 -15.73
CA SER A 495 -20.26 12.15 -15.52
C SER A 495 -21.13 12.92 -14.51
N HIS A 496 -20.65 14.04 -13.95
CA HIS A 496 -21.37 14.75 -12.88
C HIS A 496 -22.69 15.40 -13.32
N HIS A 497 -22.88 15.64 -14.62
CA HIS A 497 -24.13 16.12 -15.20
C HIS A 497 -24.95 15.03 -15.91
N GLU A 498 -24.52 13.77 -15.83
CA GLU A 498 -25.38 12.67 -16.24
C GLU A 498 -26.52 12.50 -15.23
N LYS A 499 -27.69 12.09 -15.71
CA LYS A 499 -28.85 11.85 -14.87
C LYS A 499 -29.20 10.37 -14.90
N TYR A 500 -29.64 9.87 -13.75
CA TYR A 500 -29.93 8.44 -13.60
C TYR A 500 -30.98 7.90 -14.60
N ASP A 501 -31.89 8.78 -15.06
CA ASP A 501 -32.91 8.46 -16.08
C ASP A 501 -32.37 8.51 -17.53
N GLY A 502 -31.15 8.96 -17.77
CA GLY A 502 -30.53 9.11 -19.08
C GLY A 502 -30.83 10.45 -19.79
N THR A 503 -31.47 11.41 -19.11
CA THR A 503 -31.75 12.75 -19.67
C THR A 503 -30.64 13.75 -19.42
N GLY A 504 -29.49 13.30 -18.90
CA GLY A 504 -28.30 14.12 -18.65
C GLY A 504 -27.52 14.45 -19.91
N TYR A 505 -26.32 14.98 -19.70
CA TYR A 505 -25.35 15.30 -20.75
C TYR A 505 -23.95 15.05 -20.21
N PHE A 506 -23.15 14.79 -20.94
CA PHE A 506 -22.32 14.76 -22.09
C PHE A 506 -22.55 13.51 -22.99
N ARG A 507 -22.79 12.32 -22.44
CA ARG A 507 -22.96 11.06 -23.19
C ARG A 507 -24.39 10.51 -23.12
N GLY A 508 -25.23 10.99 -22.20
CA GLY A 508 -26.58 10.48 -21.99
C GLY A 508 -26.59 9.08 -21.39
N LEU A 509 -25.64 8.79 -20.48
CA LEU A 509 -25.55 7.52 -19.77
C LEU A 509 -26.74 7.35 -18.83
N LYS A 510 -27.17 6.10 -18.62
CA LYS A 510 -28.36 5.79 -17.84
C LYS A 510 -28.09 4.75 -16.76
N GLY A 511 -28.62 4.97 -15.57
CA GLY A 511 -28.56 4.01 -14.48
C GLY A 511 -27.12 3.66 -14.10
N ASP A 512 -26.81 2.36 -14.11
CA ASP A 512 -25.49 1.83 -13.75
C ASP A 512 -24.41 1.99 -14.84
N GLU A 513 -24.77 2.50 -16.03
CA GLU A 513 -23.79 2.93 -17.03
C GLU A 513 -23.01 4.14 -16.55
N ILE A 514 -23.59 4.97 -15.68
CA ILE A 514 -22.93 6.08 -15.05
C ILE A 514 -21.97 5.54 -13.97
N PRO A 515 -20.68 5.83 -14.00
CA PRO A 515 -19.75 5.42 -12.96
C PRO A 515 -20.27 5.77 -11.56
N LEU A 516 -20.09 4.90 -10.59
CA LEU A 516 -20.57 5.13 -9.22
C LEU A 516 -20.09 6.48 -8.66
N GLY A 517 -18.81 6.82 -8.89
CA GLY A 517 -18.25 8.11 -8.51
C GLY A 517 -18.97 9.29 -9.16
N GLY A 518 -19.33 9.19 -10.43
CA GLY A 518 -20.11 10.22 -11.15
C GLY A 518 -21.51 10.40 -10.57
N ARG A 519 -22.18 9.31 -10.20
CA ARG A 519 -23.49 9.34 -9.55
C ARG A 519 -23.45 10.02 -8.18
N ILE A 520 -22.40 9.76 -7.37
CA ILE A 520 -22.20 10.41 -6.07
C ILE A 520 -21.86 11.88 -6.27
N LEU A 521 -21.01 12.19 -7.24
CA LEU A 521 -20.60 13.55 -7.56
C LEU A 521 -21.80 14.41 -7.98
N ALA A 522 -22.74 13.87 -8.78
CA ALA A 522 -23.96 14.58 -9.18
C ALA A 522 -24.83 14.98 -7.98
N VAL A 523 -24.94 14.12 -6.95
CA VAL A 523 -25.67 14.45 -5.71
C VAL A 523 -24.94 15.55 -4.94
N SER A 524 -23.61 15.46 -4.82
CA SER A 524 -22.78 16.40 -4.08
C SER A 524 -22.78 17.78 -4.73
N ASP A 525 -22.58 17.85 -6.07
CA ASP A 525 -22.55 19.08 -6.84
C ASP A 525 -23.89 19.81 -6.80
N VAL A 526 -24.99 19.14 -7.10
CA VAL A 526 -26.32 19.76 -7.07
C VAL A 526 -26.67 20.25 -5.67
N PHE A 527 -26.35 19.49 -4.62
CA PHE A 527 -26.63 19.93 -3.25
C PHE A 527 -25.83 21.19 -2.89
N ASP A 528 -24.53 21.25 -3.22
CA ASP A 528 -23.74 22.47 -3.04
C ASP A 528 -24.31 23.63 -3.86
N ALA A 529 -24.63 23.41 -5.14
CA ALA A 529 -25.16 24.43 -6.02
C ALA A 529 -26.46 25.09 -5.53
N ILE A 530 -27.34 24.35 -4.84
CA ILE A 530 -28.60 24.90 -4.33
C ILE A 530 -28.51 25.47 -2.91
N THR A 531 -27.49 25.05 -2.13
CA THR A 531 -27.30 25.47 -0.74
C THR A 531 -26.23 26.54 -0.55
N SER A 532 -25.45 26.87 -1.58
CA SER A 532 -24.44 27.93 -1.55
C SER A 532 -25.02 29.31 -1.89
N VAL A 533 -24.46 30.37 -1.32
CA VAL A 533 -24.78 31.76 -1.66
C VAL A 533 -24.24 32.08 -3.06
N ARG A 534 -25.06 32.68 -3.91
CA ARG A 534 -24.65 33.16 -5.22
C ARG A 534 -24.93 34.64 -5.35
N HIS A 535 -24.15 35.38 -6.13
CA HIS A 535 -24.28 36.85 -6.29
C HIS A 535 -25.69 37.34 -6.66
N TYR A 536 -26.50 36.48 -7.22
CA TYR A 536 -27.85 36.79 -7.68
C TYR A 536 -28.95 36.02 -6.95
N ARG A 537 -28.62 35.16 -5.97
CA ARG A 537 -29.56 34.33 -5.25
C ARG A 537 -29.00 33.95 -3.88
N ASP A 538 -29.78 34.18 -2.85
CA ASP A 538 -29.55 33.64 -1.51
C ASP A 538 -29.59 32.11 -1.50
N ARG A 539 -29.12 31.52 -0.43
CA ARG A 539 -29.27 30.08 -0.19
C ARG A 539 -30.72 29.67 -0.31
N MET A 540 -30.97 28.56 -1.01
CA MET A 540 -32.29 27.97 -1.05
C MET A 540 -32.71 27.51 0.38
N PRO A 541 -33.96 27.75 0.83
CA PRO A 541 -34.42 27.18 2.10
C PRO A 541 -34.12 25.67 2.18
N MET A 542 -33.65 25.22 3.31
CA MET A 542 -33.22 23.80 3.44
C MET A 542 -34.37 22.82 3.17
N LYS A 543 -35.63 23.22 3.49
CA LYS A 543 -36.84 22.47 3.15
C LYS A 543 -36.92 22.18 1.65
N ASP A 544 -36.74 23.21 0.83
CA ASP A 544 -36.84 23.10 -0.64
C ASP A 544 -35.64 22.33 -1.22
N ALA A 545 -34.44 22.58 -0.69
CA ALA A 545 -33.24 21.85 -1.10
C ALA A 545 -33.37 20.34 -0.86
N LEU A 546 -33.81 19.92 0.32
CA LEU A 546 -34.04 18.51 0.63
C LEU A 546 -35.19 17.91 -0.20
N SER A 547 -36.25 18.68 -0.50
CA SER A 547 -37.32 18.22 -1.39
C SER A 547 -36.81 17.94 -2.80
N ILE A 548 -35.98 18.83 -3.37
CA ILE A 548 -35.34 18.60 -4.70
C ILE A 548 -34.52 17.30 -4.70
N MET A 549 -33.76 17.04 -3.66
CA MET A 549 -32.96 15.81 -3.57
C MET A 549 -33.82 14.57 -3.49
N ILE A 550 -34.89 14.62 -2.70
CA ILE A 550 -35.85 13.51 -2.51
C ILE A 550 -36.64 13.23 -3.80
N ASP A 551 -37.20 14.28 -4.43
CA ASP A 551 -38.04 14.17 -5.64
C ASP A 551 -37.20 13.75 -6.87
N GLY A 552 -35.92 14.03 -6.82
CA GLY A 552 -34.92 13.62 -7.84
C GLY A 552 -34.55 12.14 -7.81
N LYS A 553 -34.94 11.37 -6.79
CA LYS A 553 -34.65 9.94 -6.67
C LYS A 553 -35.12 9.17 -7.91
N ASN A 554 -34.22 8.30 -8.41
CA ASN A 554 -34.43 7.44 -9.59
C ASN A 554 -34.80 8.20 -10.88
N LYS A 555 -34.64 9.53 -10.87
CA LYS A 555 -34.73 10.42 -12.04
C LYS A 555 -33.40 11.09 -12.29
N HIS A 556 -33.10 12.17 -11.57
CA HIS A 556 -31.83 12.86 -11.65
C HIS A 556 -30.72 12.06 -10.96
N PHE A 557 -31.03 11.46 -9.79
CA PHE A 557 -30.07 10.85 -8.89
C PHE A 557 -30.34 9.35 -8.70
N ASP A 558 -29.30 8.59 -8.44
CA ASP A 558 -29.42 7.23 -7.90
C ASP A 558 -30.09 7.28 -6.51
N GLY A 559 -31.22 6.60 -6.37
CA GLY A 559 -31.99 6.61 -5.13
C GLY A 559 -31.22 6.07 -3.93
N LYS A 560 -30.31 5.10 -4.12
CA LYS A 560 -29.45 4.55 -3.05
C LYS A 560 -28.49 5.60 -2.53
N ILE A 561 -27.92 6.41 -3.42
CA ILE A 561 -26.98 7.47 -3.07
C ILE A 561 -27.69 8.60 -2.31
N VAL A 562 -28.89 8.98 -2.76
CA VAL A 562 -29.69 9.96 -2.03
C VAL A 562 -30.09 9.44 -0.65
N ASP A 563 -30.41 8.15 -0.50
CA ASP A 563 -30.68 7.55 0.81
C ASP A 563 -29.46 7.58 1.73
N ALA A 564 -28.26 7.30 1.20
CA ALA A 564 -27.00 7.42 1.94
C ALA A 564 -26.74 8.89 2.34
N PHE A 565 -26.92 9.85 1.43
CA PHE A 565 -26.82 11.27 1.71
C PHE A 565 -27.77 11.71 2.83
N LEU A 566 -29.03 11.31 2.75
CA LEU A 566 -30.07 11.66 3.74
C LEU A 566 -29.83 10.98 5.10
N SER A 567 -28.98 9.96 5.19
CA SER A 567 -28.60 9.31 6.46
C SER A 567 -27.52 10.08 7.23
N ILE A 568 -26.86 11.05 6.60
CA ILE A 568 -25.80 11.85 7.22
C ILE A 568 -26.39 12.69 8.38
N PRO A 569 -25.73 12.76 9.56
CA PRO A 569 -26.15 13.59 10.67
C PRO A 569 -26.13 15.09 10.32
N CYS A 570 -27.09 15.84 10.88
CA CYS A 570 -27.25 17.28 10.59
C CYS A 570 -26.06 18.14 11.03
N ASP A 571 -25.40 17.80 12.13
CA ASP A 571 -24.19 18.49 12.60
C ASP A 571 -23.03 18.34 11.60
N VAL A 572 -22.86 17.16 11.01
CA VAL A 572 -21.80 16.86 10.04
C VAL A 572 -22.02 17.67 8.75
N ILE A 573 -23.25 17.70 8.23
CA ILE A 573 -23.59 18.52 7.06
C ILE A 573 -23.45 20.01 7.37
N MET A 574 -23.87 20.44 8.56
CA MET A 574 -23.76 21.85 8.95
C MET A 574 -22.29 22.31 8.98
N ASN A 575 -21.36 21.47 9.45
CA ASN A 575 -19.94 21.81 9.42
C ASN A 575 -19.41 22.07 8.00
N VAL A 576 -19.90 21.34 6.99
CA VAL A 576 -19.55 21.61 5.59
C VAL A 576 -20.21 22.91 5.11
N LEU A 577 -21.50 23.12 5.42
CA LEU A 577 -22.25 24.32 5.00
C LEU A 577 -21.69 25.63 5.54
N ILE A 578 -21.05 25.60 6.71
CA ILE A 578 -20.47 26.79 7.35
C ILE A 578 -18.95 26.92 7.16
N SER A 579 -18.31 25.94 6.53
CA SER A 579 -16.84 25.93 6.35
C SER A 579 -16.28 27.13 5.59
N GLU A 580 -17.08 27.75 4.73
CA GLU A 580 -16.71 28.95 3.98
C GLU A 580 -16.67 30.25 4.81
N PHE A 581 -17.19 30.24 6.05
CA PHE A 581 -17.38 31.44 6.88
C PHE A 581 -16.48 31.48 8.11
N ASP A 582 -15.49 30.61 8.21
CA ASP A 582 -14.65 30.44 9.41
C ASP A 582 -15.47 30.29 10.71
N SER A 583 -16.68 29.77 10.58
CA SER A 583 -17.62 29.57 11.67
C SER A 583 -17.51 28.14 12.21
N VAL A 584 -17.68 27.99 13.52
CA VAL A 584 -17.66 26.68 14.19
C VAL A 584 -18.96 26.45 14.92
N LEU A 585 -19.52 25.25 14.82
CA LEU A 585 -20.68 24.84 15.61
C LEU A 585 -20.35 24.85 17.10
N LYS A 586 -21.14 25.58 17.91
CA LYS A 586 -21.03 25.54 19.38
C LYS A 586 -21.33 24.11 19.86
N GLU A 587 -20.57 23.62 20.81
CA GLU A 587 -20.68 22.23 21.30
C GLU A 587 -22.10 21.84 21.76
N LYS A 588 -22.85 22.79 22.34
CA LYS A 588 -24.24 22.59 22.72
C LYS A 588 -25.15 22.37 21.54
N ASP A 589 -24.96 23.12 20.45
CA ASP A 589 -25.77 23.09 19.24
C ASP A 589 -25.41 21.86 18.39
N LYS A 590 -24.14 21.50 18.36
CA LYS A 590 -23.65 20.27 17.77
C LYS A 590 -24.35 19.05 18.38
N LYS A 591 -24.35 18.92 19.71
CA LYS A 591 -25.03 17.83 20.42
C LYS A 591 -26.54 17.75 20.13
N LEU A 592 -27.15 18.88 19.80
CA LEU A 592 -28.55 18.89 19.42
C LEU A 592 -28.77 18.39 17.99
N LEU A 593 -27.91 18.79 17.06
CA LEU A 593 -27.99 18.43 15.63
C LEU A 593 -27.50 17.00 15.34
N GLU A 594 -26.53 16.47 16.06
CA GLU A 594 -26.01 15.10 15.88
C GLU A 594 -27.07 14.01 16.14
N THR A 595 -28.15 14.36 16.86
CA THR A 595 -29.24 13.42 17.17
C THR A 595 -30.16 13.10 15.99
N LEU A 596 -30.02 13.83 14.88
CA LEU A 596 -30.91 13.74 13.72
C LEU A 596 -30.12 13.59 12.42
N SER A 597 -30.57 12.68 11.56
CA SER A 597 -30.13 12.61 10.17
C SER A 597 -30.85 13.67 9.32
N LEU A 598 -30.30 14.00 8.14
CA LEU A 598 -31.00 14.86 7.17
C LEU A 598 -32.39 14.34 6.79
N LYS A 599 -32.58 13.01 6.75
CA LYS A 599 -33.89 12.39 6.48
C LYS A 599 -34.91 12.76 7.54
N GLN A 600 -34.54 12.63 8.81
CA GLN A 600 -35.44 12.99 9.93
C GLN A 600 -35.68 14.50 9.97
N PHE A 601 -34.65 15.30 9.68
CA PHE A 601 -34.76 16.74 9.59
C PHE A 601 -35.71 17.18 8.45
N ALA A 602 -35.61 16.56 7.28
CA ALA A 602 -36.56 16.80 6.17
C ALA A 602 -37.99 16.48 6.55
N GLN A 603 -38.25 15.42 7.32
CA GLN A 603 -39.57 15.07 7.82
C GLN A 603 -40.11 16.14 8.79
N ILE A 604 -39.26 16.65 9.68
CA ILE A 604 -39.64 17.74 10.60
C ILE A 604 -40.03 19.00 9.81
N LEU A 605 -39.25 19.38 8.79
CA LEU A 605 -39.49 20.57 7.98
C LEU A 605 -40.79 20.50 7.14
N GLN A 606 -41.39 19.31 6.94
CA GLN A 606 -42.63 19.11 6.21
C GLN A 606 -43.87 19.18 7.12
N GLN A 607 -43.70 19.14 8.44
CA GLN A 607 -44.82 19.18 9.39
C GLN A 607 -45.36 20.63 9.57
N ASP A 608 -46.66 20.78 9.70
CA ASP A 608 -47.31 22.08 9.97
C ASP A 608 -47.18 22.46 11.46
N ASP A 609 -47.27 21.47 12.36
CA ASP A 609 -47.16 21.66 13.80
C ASP A 609 -45.94 20.99 14.37
N LEU A 610 -44.96 21.79 14.82
CA LEU A 610 -43.71 21.32 15.44
C LEU A 610 -43.79 21.33 16.96
N SER A 611 -43.32 20.28 17.60
CA SER A 611 -43.09 20.27 19.04
C SER A 611 -42.03 21.32 19.46
N SER A 612 -42.03 21.72 20.73
CA SER A 612 -41.04 22.69 21.25
C SER A 612 -39.58 22.26 21.01
N LYS A 613 -39.32 20.95 21.02
CA LYS A 613 -37.98 20.42 20.73
C LYS A 613 -37.62 20.54 19.24
N GLU A 614 -38.55 20.23 18.36
CA GLU A 614 -38.37 20.33 16.90
C GLU A 614 -38.19 21.78 16.46
N LYS A 615 -39.01 22.71 16.98
CA LYS A 615 -38.85 24.15 16.76
C LYS A 615 -37.44 24.61 17.12
N LYS A 616 -36.95 24.21 18.29
CA LYS A 616 -35.59 24.55 18.72
C LYS A 616 -34.52 24.01 17.77
N ILE A 617 -34.66 22.79 17.25
CA ILE A 617 -33.69 22.20 16.28
C ILE A 617 -33.70 22.99 14.98
N VAL A 618 -34.90 23.33 14.45
CA VAL A 618 -35.03 24.11 13.22
C VAL A 618 -34.44 25.51 13.41
N ASP A 619 -34.70 26.16 14.54
CA ASP A 619 -34.14 27.49 14.85
C ASP A 619 -32.61 27.47 14.94
N VAL A 620 -32.05 26.47 15.62
CA VAL A 620 -30.60 26.30 15.72
C VAL A 620 -30.00 26.04 14.33
N PHE A 621 -30.57 25.11 13.55
CA PHE A 621 -30.10 24.84 12.20
C PHE A 621 -30.12 26.10 11.34
N ASN A 622 -31.22 26.82 11.31
CA ASN A 622 -31.39 28.03 10.50
C ASN A 622 -30.50 29.18 10.97
N SER A 623 -30.17 29.29 12.24
CA SER A 623 -29.26 30.32 12.75
C SER A 623 -27.86 30.19 12.12
N TYR A 624 -27.35 28.96 11.91
CA TYR A 624 -26.08 28.71 11.23
C TYR A 624 -26.22 28.73 9.71
N TYR A 625 -27.36 28.28 9.17
CA TYR A 625 -27.56 28.15 7.74
C TYR A 625 -27.82 29.48 7.04
N ILE A 626 -28.68 30.35 7.62
CA ILE A 626 -29.15 31.58 6.97
C ILE A 626 -28.20 32.77 7.28
N ARG A 627 -27.57 32.82 8.46
CA ARG A 627 -26.79 33.95 8.94
C ARG A 627 -25.43 33.54 9.55
N PRO A 628 -24.59 32.83 8.81
CA PRO A 628 -23.35 32.33 9.40
C PRO A 628 -22.35 33.45 9.79
N GLN A 629 -22.46 34.66 9.22
CA GLN A 629 -21.53 35.79 9.46
C GLN A 629 -21.79 36.52 10.81
N GLU A 630 -22.95 36.35 11.43
CA GLU A 630 -23.27 37.01 12.71
C GLU A 630 -22.80 36.22 13.94
N ILE A 631 -22.26 35.00 13.72
CA ILE A 631 -21.81 34.13 14.80
C ILE A 631 -20.29 34.34 15.01
N LYS A 632 -19.91 35.48 15.64
CA LYS A 632 -18.56 35.62 16.19
C LYS A 632 -18.41 34.70 17.38
N VAL A 633 -17.30 33.96 17.41
CA VAL A 633 -16.90 33.15 18.56
C VAL A 633 -16.50 34.13 19.66
N ASP A 634 -17.25 34.15 20.78
CA ASP A 634 -16.81 34.76 22.04
C ASP A 634 -15.76 33.88 22.72
#